data_6024ecedceeb3a7de781e87c19eaddf2
#
_entry.id   6024ecedceeb3a7de781e87c19eaddf2
#
_cell.length_a   1.000
_cell.length_b   1.000
_cell.length_c   1.000
_cell.angle_alpha   90.00
_cell.angle_beta   90.00
_cell.angle_gamma   90.00
#
_symmetry.space_group_name_H-M   'P 1'
#
loop_
_entity.id
_entity.type
_entity.pdbx_description
1 polymer ?
#
loop_
_entity_poly.entity_id
_entity_poly.type
_entity_poly.pdbx_seq_one_letter_code
_entity_poly.pdbx_strand_id
1 'polypeptide(L)'
;MKKIICLAVIFVLCFATVCSAQVKFERTEFDKSGSQSLEMLTSLGIIDEDGAKNIHESVSRADFVAMLLCVTNDDVNKIKYSERIFSDVSSGTAHSDSIMTAYRLGFISRAQEFRPADEVTLSEALTFTVKALGYEPYAQNKGGYPSGYALTADRIGLLENIDSDLSETLSAGQAYILLQNALEADIMEITSYGDRVEMNAETGKNLLSQRFSVKTAEAVIEANSRTDLYSADSALKDGQLMAGGVVYGGASPEWEDMLGSSAKLYYSDNGGSAELKFVCLADGDNKTVKIPADDFDSLDGNSIKYYDGTKTRSVTLSDNAVLIFNGKMAPLSESRLKSEFGSIELVSNDGDDKYDVIFAAQYTPYVVSAASSRGVVGTRDGISLKFEANDPEHCTVMKKGTEYISCADIAAGDVLMYAESETGTRKVITAIVSSNSVSGTAESVDESDDIVTIDGKTTKCSKEVMAKVCLGAQVTLYIDGFGKAVYCDVASDRVYGYLNGMKEDVFGTHSVRIFTENNRWVTLSFAKTVKVNGTAMNEDEAEAYLGSDESEYRQLIRYNVDSHGQITLIDTAADMTAADDDAAIDNDVFRISDSGKDRYRLAVNSFNGKSGIKDGAKIFVVPSQGSGTDEYGFDIISSSSLSDNTTYTYTAYDSDKVHCSSVFVLTDFQRTYNNDLLIVFRNLVRTLNSDGMAVNGVVGWYNGNRITLPAELIAESAVKSVDELKPGDIFRFTVSKNSSLEKISRIYTQGTPYSVIGDVWSSSGFVTGTVKHADIENGKILVQYTDSGSCIVYSLNGISSVGIYEADDNTFSYGTLADINDGDQIAAGVGYMKFKNIFIIRD
;
A
#
# COMPACT_ATOMS: atom_id res chain seq x y z
N MET A 1 -9.88 -32.58 10.02
CA MET A 1 -9.19 -31.95 8.88
C MET A 1 -10.16 -31.40 7.81
N LYS A 2 -11.32 -30.85 8.18
CA LYS A 2 -12.26 -30.20 7.24
C LYS A 2 -13.02 -29.01 7.88
N LYS A 3 -12.68 -28.56 9.09
CA LYS A 3 -13.32 -27.45 9.80
C LYS A 3 -12.45 -26.19 9.99
N ILE A 4 -11.20 -26.21 9.57
CA ILE A 4 -10.26 -25.05 9.66
C ILE A 4 -10.40 -24.10 8.47
N ILE A 5 -11.21 -24.43 7.48
CA ILE A 5 -11.27 -23.67 6.20
C ILE A 5 -12.30 -22.52 6.21
N CYS A 6 -13.22 -22.45 7.17
CA CYS A 6 -14.27 -21.41 7.13
C CYS A 6 -13.93 -20.10 7.83
N LEU A 7 -13.05 -20.05 8.82
CA LEU A 7 -12.66 -18.77 9.44
C LEU A 7 -11.55 -18.05 8.67
N ALA A 8 -10.65 -18.81 8.04
CA ALA A 8 -9.64 -18.25 7.13
C ALA A 8 -10.23 -17.57 5.88
N VAL A 9 -11.42 -17.97 5.44
CA VAL A 9 -12.05 -17.41 4.22
C VAL A 9 -12.65 -16.01 4.45
N ILE A 10 -13.05 -15.66 5.66
CA ILE A 10 -13.60 -14.32 5.96
C ILE A 10 -12.46 -13.31 6.15
N PHE A 11 -11.32 -13.73 6.64
CA PHE A 11 -10.13 -12.86 6.79
C PHE A 11 -9.34 -12.68 5.48
N VAL A 12 -9.34 -13.68 4.60
CA VAL A 12 -8.66 -13.61 3.28
C VAL A 12 -9.47 -12.81 2.25
N LEU A 13 -10.80 -12.69 2.40
CA LEU A 13 -11.63 -11.84 1.52
C LEU A 13 -11.49 -10.33 1.79
N CYS A 14 -10.95 -9.92 2.94
CA CYS A 14 -10.59 -8.52 3.20
C CYS A 14 -9.20 -8.13 2.70
N PHE A 15 -8.32 -9.07 2.33
CA PHE A 15 -6.96 -8.79 1.86
C PHE A 15 -6.75 -9.00 0.35
N ALA A 16 -7.70 -9.59 -0.37
CA ALA A 16 -7.57 -9.85 -1.81
C ALA A 16 -8.07 -8.71 -2.71
N THR A 17 -8.49 -7.56 -2.15
CA THR A 17 -8.94 -6.39 -2.92
C THR A 17 -8.21 -5.09 -2.55
N VAL A 18 -7.01 -5.16 -1.97
CA VAL A 18 -6.21 -3.97 -1.69
C VAL A 18 -5.02 -3.92 -2.64
N CYS A 19 -5.32 -3.64 -3.88
CA CYS A 19 -4.40 -2.97 -4.78
C CYS A 19 -5.19 -2.14 -5.81
N SER A 20 -6.03 -1.26 -5.31
CA SER A 20 -6.46 -0.04 -6.01
C SER A 20 -7.16 0.84 -4.98
N ALA A 21 -6.56 2.00 -4.73
CA ALA A 21 -6.90 3.01 -3.74
C ALA A 21 -6.81 2.48 -2.30
N GLN A 22 -5.83 2.96 -1.56
CA GLN A 22 -5.84 2.90 -0.09
C GLN A 22 -7.04 3.70 0.43
N VAL A 23 -8.22 3.11 0.42
CA VAL A 23 -9.15 3.37 1.51
C VAL A 23 -8.57 2.57 2.67
N LYS A 24 -7.75 3.19 3.51
CA LYS A 24 -7.55 2.78 4.88
C LYS A 24 -8.96 2.75 5.48
N PHE A 25 -9.59 1.57 5.54
CA PHE A 25 -10.55 1.31 6.58
C PHE A 25 -9.70 1.29 7.85
N GLU A 26 -9.49 2.45 8.46
CA GLU A 26 -9.12 2.48 9.86
C GLU A 26 -10.26 1.76 10.57
N ARG A 27 -9.95 0.57 11.16
CA ARG A 27 -10.89 -0.07 12.06
C ARG A 27 -11.26 1.00 13.07
N THR A 28 -12.54 1.25 13.22
CA THR A 28 -13.00 2.20 14.22
C THR A 28 -12.47 1.77 15.58
N GLU A 29 -12.29 2.68 16.50
CA GLU A 29 -11.87 2.36 17.89
C GLU A 29 -12.79 1.31 18.49
N PHE A 30 -14.07 1.39 18.16
CA PHE A 30 -15.09 0.39 18.49
C PHE A 30 -14.78 -1.01 17.92
N ASP A 31 -14.38 -1.12 16.64
CA ASP A 31 -14.05 -2.42 16.03
C ASP A 31 -12.86 -3.09 16.72
N LYS A 32 -11.89 -2.29 17.16
CA LYS A 32 -10.74 -2.78 17.91
C LYS A 32 -11.18 -3.29 19.29
N SER A 33 -11.90 -2.46 20.06
CA SER A 33 -12.33 -2.79 21.42
C SER A 33 -13.30 -3.99 21.45
N GLY A 34 -14.28 -4.03 20.53
CA GLY A 34 -15.22 -5.14 20.44
C GLY A 34 -14.58 -6.47 20.06
N SER A 35 -13.62 -6.45 19.11
CA SER A 35 -12.87 -7.66 18.72
C SER A 35 -11.96 -8.14 19.85
N GLN A 36 -11.26 -7.22 20.52
CA GLN A 36 -10.38 -7.53 21.66
C GLN A 36 -11.16 -8.12 22.85
N SER A 37 -12.34 -7.56 23.16
CA SER A 37 -13.21 -8.10 24.21
C SER A 37 -13.69 -9.52 23.88
N LEU A 38 -14.07 -9.78 22.62
CA LEU A 38 -14.42 -11.12 22.19
C LEU A 38 -13.24 -12.09 22.34
N GLU A 39 -12.05 -11.70 21.89
CA GLU A 39 -10.84 -12.51 22.01
C GLU A 39 -10.49 -12.84 23.46
N MET A 40 -10.60 -11.85 24.36
CA MET A 40 -10.43 -12.06 25.80
C MET A 40 -11.44 -13.07 26.35
N LEU A 41 -12.74 -12.87 26.08
CA LEU A 41 -13.80 -13.75 26.57
C LEU A 41 -13.65 -15.19 26.07
N THR A 42 -13.17 -15.35 24.83
CA THR A 42 -12.89 -16.65 24.22
C THR A 42 -11.66 -17.29 24.84
N SER A 43 -10.57 -16.52 25.02
CA SER A 43 -9.31 -17.01 25.64
C SER A 43 -9.50 -17.45 27.10
N LEU A 44 -10.42 -16.81 27.82
CA LEU A 44 -10.82 -17.22 29.17
C LEU A 44 -11.79 -18.40 29.19
N GLY A 45 -12.25 -18.89 28.03
CA GLY A 45 -13.23 -19.96 27.89
C GLY A 45 -14.63 -19.58 28.37
N ILE A 46 -14.96 -18.28 28.39
CA ILE A 46 -16.27 -17.75 28.80
C ILE A 46 -17.29 -17.82 27.66
N ILE A 47 -16.83 -17.54 26.43
CA ILE A 47 -17.63 -17.64 25.21
C ILE A 47 -16.93 -18.66 24.29
N ASP A 48 -17.68 -19.63 23.78
CA ASP A 48 -17.20 -20.58 22.81
C ASP A 48 -17.08 -19.93 21.42
N GLU A 49 -16.06 -20.25 20.64
CA GLU A 49 -15.90 -19.75 19.27
C GLU A 49 -17.11 -20.02 18.39
N ASP A 50 -17.73 -21.21 18.51
CA ASP A 50 -18.94 -21.62 17.76
C ASP A 50 -20.18 -20.79 18.15
N GLY A 51 -20.20 -20.20 19.32
CA GLY A 51 -21.26 -19.34 19.85
C GLY A 51 -21.06 -17.85 19.69
N ALA A 52 -19.86 -17.45 19.24
CA ALA A 52 -19.50 -16.05 19.04
C ALA A 52 -20.27 -15.44 17.86
N LYS A 53 -20.85 -14.26 18.07
CA LYS A 53 -21.47 -13.46 17.01
C LYS A 53 -20.46 -12.47 16.43
N ASN A 54 -20.68 -12.08 15.17
CA ASN A 54 -19.93 -10.97 14.60
C ASN A 54 -20.20 -9.69 15.40
N ILE A 55 -19.17 -8.88 15.65
CA ILE A 55 -19.25 -7.67 16.51
C ILE A 55 -20.32 -6.66 16.07
N HIS A 56 -20.72 -6.68 14.80
CA HIS A 56 -21.76 -5.80 14.24
C HIS A 56 -23.16 -6.41 14.26
N GLU A 57 -23.31 -7.69 14.62
CA GLU A 57 -24.63 -8.32 14.74
C GLU A 57 -25.36 -7.83 15.98
N SER A 58 -26.70 -7.79 15.92
CA SER A 58 -27.51 -7.48 17.06
C SER A 58 -27.60 -8.66 18.05
N VAL A 59 -27.79 -8.33 19.33
CA VAL A 59 -27.90 -9.31 20.41
C VAL A 59 -29.32 -9.33 20.95
N SER A 60 -29.93 -10.52 20.98
CA SER A 60 -31.24 -10.66 21.63
C SER A 60 -31.11 -10.62 23.15
N ARG A 61 -32.24 -10.31 23.83
CA ARG A 61 -32.31 -10.32 25.30
C ARG A 61 -31.98 -11.71 25.87
N ALA A 62 -32.38 -12.78 25.17
CA ALA A 62 -32.05 -14.15 25.56
C ALA A 62 -30.58 -14.48 25.43
N ASP A 63 -29.95 -14.05 24.29
CA ASP A 63 -28.51 -14.23 24.06
C ASP A 63 -27.70 -13.49 25.13
N PHE A 64 -28.04 -12.21 25.38
CA PHE A 64 -27.30 -11.40 26.37
C PHE A 64 -27.36 -12.04 27.77
N VAL A 65 -28.54 -12.51 28.21
CA VAL A 65 -28.69 -13.18 29.51
C VAL A 65 -27.88 -14.48 29.55
N ALA A 66 -27.85 -15.24 28.47
CA ALA A 66 -27.01 -16.44 28.37
C ALA A 66 -25.51 -16.13 28.51
N MET A 67 -25.02 -15.09 27.80
CA MET A 67 -23.63 -14.63 27.91
C MET A 67 -23.31 -14.09 29.31
N LEU A 68 -24.21 -13.33 29.93
CA LEU A 68 -24.06 -12.83 31.30
C LEU A 68 -23.90 -13.97 32.32
N LEU A 69 -24.66 -15.08 32.16
CA LEU A 69 -24.49 -16.25 33.03
C LEU A 69 -23.12 -16.93 32.84
N CYS A 70 -22.57 -16.94 31.62
CA CYS A 70 -21.22 -17.42 31.41
C CYS A 70 -20.20 -16.54 32.15
N VAL A 71 -20.35 -15.22 32.06
CA VAL A 71 -19.47 -14.25 32.75
C VAL A 71 -19.55 -14.37 34.28
N THR A 72 -20.72 -14.65 34.85
CA THR A 72 -20.86 -14.91 36.28
C THR A 72 -20.48 -16.33 36.68
N ASN A 73 -20.13 -17.20 35.74
CA ASN A 73 -19.86 -18.63 35.91
C ASN A 73 -21.04 -19.43 36.50
N ASP A 74 -22.28 -18.94 36.30
CA ASP A 74 -23.51 -19.58 36.77
C ASP A 74 -24.15 -20.48 35.71
N ASP A 75 -23.67 -20.49 34.49
CA ASP A 75 -24.16 -21.32 33.39
C ASP A 75 -23.89 -22.82 33.58
N VAL A 76 -22.84 -23.18 34.34
CA VAL A 76 -22.50 -24.57 34.68
C VAL A 76 -23.55 -25.25 35.53
N ASN A 77 -24.37 -24.45 36.24
CA ASN A 77 -25.42 -24.91 37.13
C ASN A 77 -26.81 -24.46 36.68
N LYS A 78 -27.02 -24.32 35.35
CA LYS A 78 -28.31 -23.89 34.79
C LYS A 78 -29.48 -24.72 35.33
N ILE A 79 -30.47 -23.99 35.79
CA ILE A 79 -31.74 -24.56 36.24
C ILE A 79 -32.56 -24.87 34.99
N LYS A 80 -32.89 -26.17 34.83
CA LYS A 80 -33.72 -26.60 33.71
C LYS A 80 -35.12 -25.96 33.80
N TYR A 81 -35.62 -25.57 32.63
CA TYR A 81 -36.94 -25.01 32.51
C TYR A 81 -38.00 -26.00 33.07
N SER A 82 -38.67 -25.60 34.12
CA SER A 82 -39.65 -26.46 34.83
C SER A 82 -40.96 -25.76 35.14
N GLU A 83 -41.00 -24.44 35.06
CA GLU A 83 -42.13 -23.63 35.46
C GLU A 83 -42.30 -22.41 34.54
N ARG A 84 -43.52 -22.11 34.15
CA ARG A 84 -43.79 -20.94 33.28
C ARG A 84 -43.80 -19.66 34.09
N ILE A 85 -42.70 -18.96 34.17
CA ILE A 85 -42.54 -17.65 34.85
C ILE A 85 -43.04 -16.50 33.96
N PHE A 86 -42.67 -16.54 32.66
CA PHE A 86 -43.04 -15.54 31.66
C PHE A 86 -44.04 -16.17 30.67
N SER A 87 -45.03 -15.40 30.22
CA SER A 87 -46.06 -15.89 29.29
C SER A 87 -45.52 -16.27 27.91
N ASP A 88 -44.38 -15.69 27.51
CA ASP A 88 -43.76 -15.83 26.22
C ASP A 88 -42.51 -16.74 26.22
N VAL A 89 -42.16 -17.34 27.37
CA VAL A 89 -41.04 -18.29 27.49
C VAL A 89 -41.57 -19.70 27.72
N SER A 90 -41.12 -20.64 26.90
CA SER A 90 -41.44 -22.07 26.99
C SER A 90 -40.15 -22.91 26.92
N SER A 91 -40.24 -24.22 27.12
CA SER A 91 -39.11 -25.12 27.01
C SER A 91 -38.46 -25.19 25.61
N GLY A 92 -39.19 -24.72 24.59
CA GLY A 92 -38.69 -24.60 23.22
C GLY A 92 -38.09 -23.22 22.88
N THR A 93 -38.13 -22.27 23.80
CA THR A 93 -37.56 -20.94 23.61
C THR A 93 -36.03 -21.03 23.71
N ALA A 94 -35.31 -20.38 22.82
CA ALA A 94 -33.88 -20.28 22.89
C ALA A 94 -33.43 -19.76 24.26
N HIS A 95 -32.41 -20.37 24.82
CA HIS A 95 -31.86 -20.01 26.14
C HIS A 95 -32.90 -20.03 27.32
N SER A 96 -33.97 -20.82 27.20
CA SER A 96 -35.02 -20.89 28.25
C SER A 96 -34.46 -21.25 29.63
N ASP A 97 -33.48 -22.17 29.70
CA ASP A 97 -32.82 -22.55 30.94
C ASP A 97 -31.97 -21.37 31.51
N SER A 98 -31.33 -20.60 30.65
CA SER A 98 -30.58 -19.40 31.03
C SER A 98 -31.48 -18.30 31.56
N ILE A 99 -32.62 -18.05 30.93
CA ILE A 99 -33.64 -17.08 31.36
C ILE A 99 -34.19 -17.51 32.74
N MET A 100 -34.47 -18.81 32.94
CA MET A 100 -34.94 -19.34 34.22
C MET A 100 -33.88 -19.16 35.30
N THR A 101 -32.60 -19.46 34.99
CA THR A 101 -31.50 -19.34 35.93
C THR A 101 -31.29 -17.88 36.33
N ALA A 102 -31.23 -16.95 35.38
CA ALA A 102 -31.07 -15.52 35.65
C ALA A 102 -32.23 -14.93 36.46
N TYR A 103 -33.48 -15.41 36.25
CA TYR A 103 -34.63 -15.04 37.08
C TYR A 103 -34.46 -15.53 38.54
N ARG A 104 -34.03 -16.78 38.73
CA ARG A 104 -33.83 -17.36 40.08
C ARG A 104 -32.68 -16.69 40.81
N LEU A 105 -31.65 -16.25 40.12
CA LEU A 105 -30.52 -15.49 40.66
C LEU A 105 -30.88 -14.01 40.93
N GLY A 106 -32.00 -13.53 40.43
CA GLY A 106 -32.46 -12.15 40.59
C GLY A 106 -31.89 -11.17 39.57
N PHE A 107 -31.18 -11.64 38.54
CA PHE A 107 -30.63 -10.79 37.49
C PHE A 107 -31.74 -10.15 36.65
N ILE A 108 -32.85 -10.89 36.45
CA ILE A 108 -34.00 -10.37 35.78
C ILE A 108 -35.20 -10.37 36.72
N SER A 109 -36.03 -9.32 36.65
CA SER A 109 -37.21 -9.17 37.50
C SER A 109 -38.41 -9.92 36.91
N ARG A 110 -39.36 -10.28 37.76
CA ARG A 110 -40.65 -10.85 37.34
C ARG A 110 -41.43 -9.84 36.50
N ALA A 111 -41.88 -10.28 35.34
CA ALA A 111 -42.74 -9.54 34.42
C ALA A 111 -43.77 -10.50 33.80
N GLN A 112 -44.75 -9.99 33.06
CA GLN A 112 -45.71 -10.82 32.32
C GLN A 112 -44.99 -11.51 31.15
N GLU A 113 -44.11 -10.77 30.41
CA GLU A 113 -43.33 -11.22 29.27
C GLU A 113 -41.85 -10.88 29.47
N PHE A 114 -40.94 -11.74 28.98
CA PHE A 114 -39.52 -11.49 28.98
C PHE A 114 -39.05 -10.91 27.66
N ARG A 115 -39.73 -11.18 26.54
CA ARG A 115 -39.37 -10.78 25.16
C ARG A 115 -38.01 -11.35 24.73
N PRO A 116 -37.86 -12.69 24.70
CA PRO A 116 -36.53 -13.32 24.49
C PRO A 116 -35.89 -13.02 23.14
N ALA A 117 -36.69 -12.83 22.10
CA ALA A 117 -36.22 -12.59 20.74
C ALA A 117 -36.01 -11.10 20.40
N ASP A 118 -36.48 -10.18 21.24
CA ASP A 118 -36.27 -8.75 21.03
C ASP A 118 -34.78 -8.42 21.23
N GLU A 119 -34.27 -7.46 20.46
CA GLU A 119 -32.92 -6.92 20.66
C GLU A 119 -32.84 -6.27 22.06
N VAL A 120 -31.71 -6.51 22.74
CA VAL A 120 -31.47 -5.95 24.07
C VAL A 120 -31.04 -4.48 23.95
N THR A 121 -31.71 -3.59 24.70
CA THR A 121 -31.25 -2.20 24.80
C THR A 121 -30.14 -2.04 25.83
N LEU A 122 -29.32 -0.98 25.70
CA LEU A 122 -28.26 -0.67 26.65
C LEU A 122 -28.82 -0.58 28.08
N SER A 123 -29.96 0.11 28.30
CA SER A 123 -30.55 0.22 29.64
C SER A 123 -30.99 -1.12 30.24
N GLU A 124 -31.46 -2.07 29.43
CA GLU A 124 -31.80 -3.42 29.86
C GLU A 124 -30.57 -4.24 30.20
N ALA A 125 -29.56 -4.22 29.33
CA ALA A 125 -28.28 -4.91 29.55
C ALA A 125 -27.58 -4.42 30.82
N LEU A 126 -27.50 -3.09 31.03
CA LEU A 126 -26.96 -2.50 32.25
C LEU A 126 -27.76 -2.93 33.49
N THR A 127 -29.08 -3.00 33.38
CA THR A 127 -29.95 -3.44 34.51
C THR A 127 -29.64 -4.89 34.89
N PHE A 128 -29.46 -5.78 33.91
CA PHE A 128 -29.13 -7.19 34.18
C PHE A 128 -27.74 -7.32 34.79
N THR A 129 -26.77 -6.60 34.25
CA THR A 129 -25.36 -6.64 34.68
C THR A 129 -25.17 -6.03 36.09
N VAL A 130 -25.75 -4.86 36.34
CA VAL A 130 -25.70 -4.20 37.68
C VAL A 130 -26.31 -5.10 38.75
N LYS A 131 -27.41 -5.82 38.43
CA LYS A 131 -28.01 -6.81 39.37
C LYS A 131 -27.09 -8.00 39.58
N ALA A 132 -26.49 -8.52 38.53
CA ALA A 132 -25.56 -9.65 38.60
C ALA A 132 -24.33 -9.34 39.47
N LEU A 133 -23.85 -8.08 39.44
CA LEU A 133 -22.76 -7.60 40.29
C LEU A 133 -23.18 -7.20 41.72
N GLY A 134 -24.47 -7.35 42.10
CA GLY A 134 -24.98 -7.09 43.44
C GLY A 134 -25.30 -5.63 43.74
N TYR A 135 -25.25 -4.72 42.77
CA TYR A 135 -25.49 -3.28 42.97
C TYR A 135 -26.98 -2.85 42.88
N GLU A 136 -27.94 -3.76 42.75
CA GLU A 136 -29.36 -3.43 42.67
C GLU A 136 -29.83 -2.46 43.77
N PRO A 137 -29.55 -2.67 45.09
CA PRO A 137 -30.00 -1.77 46.14
C PRO A 137 -29.41 -0.36 45.98
N TYR A 138 -28.19 -0.24 45.49
CA TYR A 138 -27.55 1.05 45.19
C TYR A 138 -28.24 1.75 44.03
N ALA A 139 -28.50 1.03 42.94
CA ALA A 139 -29.17 1.56 41.74
C ALA A 139 -30.60 2.02 42.06
N GLN A 140 -31.33 1.26 42.88
CA GLN A 140 -32.67 1.61 43.34
C GLN A 140 -32.66 2.91 44.17
N ASN A 141 -31.67 3.09 45.06
CA ASN A 141 -31.54 4.32 45.84
C ASN A 141 -31.15 5.55 45.00
N LYS A 142 -30.60 5.33 43.79
CA LYS A 142 -30.23 6.39 42.83
C LYS A 142 -31.34 6.74 41.83
N GLY A 143 -32.55 6.23 42.01
CA GLY A 143 -33.75 6.53 41.20
C GLY A 143 -34.29 5.35 40.41
N GLY A 144 -33.66 4.17 40.53
CA GLY A 144 -34.11 2.96 39.85
C GLY A 144 -33.95 2.98 38.32
N TYR A 145 -34.83 2.19 37.67
CA TYR A 145 -34.77 2.02 36.20
C TYR A 145 -35.33 3.24 35.44
N PRO A 146 -34.68 3.69 34.33
CA PRO A 146 -33.36 3.24 33.85
C PRO A 146 -32.20 4.03 34.47
N SER A 147 -32.44 5.25 34.91
CA SER A 147 -31.37 6.26 35.24
C SER A 147 -30.49 5.83 36.41
N GLY A 148 -31.08 5.24 37.47
CA GLY A 148 -30.28 4.79 38.62
C GLY A 148 -29.37 3.61 38.29
N TYR A 149 -29.74 2.75 37.37
CA TYR A 149 -28.89 1.67 36.88
C TYR A 149 -27.79 2.21 35.97
N ALA A 150 -28.10 3.17 35.10
CA ALA A 150 -27.09 3.79 34.25
C ALA A 150 -26.03 4.57 35.05
N LEU A 151 -26.47 5.37 36.06
CA LEU A 151 -25.55 6.07 36.97
C LEU A 151 -24.66 5.11 37.79
N THR A 152 -25.22 3.96 38.16
CA THR A 152 -24.45 2.94 38.87
C THR A 152 -23.45 2.27 37.97
N ALA A 153 -23.87 1.94 36.74
CA ALA A 153 -23.02 1.34 35.71
C ALA A 153 -21.83 2.24 35.36
N ASP A 154 -22.06 3.53 35.12
CA ASP A 154 -21.02 4.52 34.89
C ASP A 154 -20.02 4.59 36.05
N ARG A 155 -20.52 4.64 37.26
CA ARG A 155 -19.68 4.69 38.47
C ARG A 155 -18.73 3.51 38.66
N ILE A 156 -19.14 2.31 38.24
CA ILE A 156 -18.38 1.06 38.41
C ILE A 156 -17.64 0.66 37.11
N GLY A 157 -17.55 1.55 36.12
CA GLY A 157 -16.77 1.36 34.88
C GLY A 157 -17.43 0.51 33.82
N LEU A 158 -18.76 0.15 33.97
CA LEU A 158 -19.42 -0.70 32.95
C LEU A 158 -19.61 -0.04 31.61
N LEU A 159 -19.53 1.30 31.52
CA LEU A 159 -19.73 2.07 30.30
C LEU A 159 -18.42 2.44 29.59
N GLU A 160 -17.28 1.99 30.10
CA GLU A 160 -16.00 2.24 29.44
C GLU A 160 -16.00 1.66 28.01
N ASN A 161 -15.59 2.48 27.04
CA ASN A 161 -15.56 2.16 25.60
C ASN A 161 -16.95 1.81 24.98
N ILE A 162 -18.05 2.24 25.60
CA ILE A 162 -19.41 2.12 25.09
C ILE A 162 -19.99 3.51 24.88
N ASP A 163 -20.13 3.93 23.63
CA ASP A 163 -20.81 5.17 23.23
C ASP A 163 -22.15 4.82 22.57
N SER A 164 -23.21 4.84 23.36
CA SER A 164 -24.58 4.50 22.93
C SER A 164 -25.61 5.10 23.85
N ASP A 165 -26.77 5.48 23.30
CA ASP A 165 -27.89 5.95 24.09
C ASP A 165 -28.56 4.79 24.84
N LEU A 166 -29.09 5.07 26.05
CA LEU A 166 -29.73 4.05 26.90
C LEU A 166 -30.89 3.30 26.23
N SER A 167 -31.53 3.89 25.22
CA SER A 167 -32.65 3.31 24.47
C SER A 167 -32.20 2.56 23.20
N GLU A 168 -30.94 2.65 22.82
CA GLU A 168 -30.40 1.95 21.66
C GLU A 168 -30.18 0.48 21.96
N THR A 169 -30.30 -0.35 20.91
CA THR A 169 -30.02 -1.78 20.97
C THR A 169 -28.54 -2.04 20.82
N LEU A 170 -28.01 -3.03 21.54
CA LEU A 170 -26.61 -3.36 21.54
C LEU A 170 -26.24 -4.24 20.33
N SER A 171 -25.10 -3.92 19.71
CA SER A 171 -24.36 -4.86 18.89
C SER A 171 -23.65 -5.91 19.75
N ALA A 172 -23.22 -7.01 19.15
CA ALA A 172 -22.46 -8.04 19.85
C ALA A 172 -21.12 -7.48 20.39
N GLY A 173 -20.44 -6.61 19.62
CA GLY A 173 -19.22 -5.94 20.07
C GLY A 173 -19.45 -5.11 21.34
N GLN A 174 -20.52 -4.31 21.41
CA GLN A 174 -20.87 -3.56 22.62
C GLN A 174 -21.23 -4.47 23.81
N ALA A 175 -21.92 -5.58 23.52
CA ALA A 175 -22.22 -6.57 24.56
C ALA A 175 -20.94 -7.22 25.09
N TYR A 176 -19.97 -7.56 24.24
CA TYR A 176 -18.68 -8.11 24.67
C TYR A 176 -17.88 -7.12 25.52
N ILE A 177 -17.83 -5.84 25.12
CA ILE A 177 -17.19 -4.77 25.90
C ILE A 177 -17.86 -4.67 27.28
N LEU A 178 -19.20 -4.62 27.35
CA LEU A 178 -19.95 -4.56 28.60
C LEU A 178 -19.65 -5.76 29.50
N LEU A 179 -19.55 -6.97 28.92
CA LEU A 179 -19.28 -8.20 29.66
C LEU A 179 -17.82 -8.25 30.15
N GLN A 180 -16.86 -7.75 29.38
CA GLN A 180 -15.48 -7.58 29.84
C GLN A 180 -15.42 -6.60 31.01
N ASN A 181 -16.05 -5.42 30.89
CA ASN A 181 -16.11 -4.43 31.97
C ASN A 181 -16.77 -5.04 33.22
N ALA A 182 -17.78 -5.89 33.06
CA ALA A 182 -18.41 -6.59 34.19
C ALA A 182 -17.49 -7.61 34.88
N LEU A 183 -16.59 -8.26 34.12
CA LEU A 183 -15.60 -9.17 34.71
C LEU A 183 -14.62 -8.44 35.62
N GLU A 184 -14.28 -7.22 35.28
CA GLU A 184 -13.28 -6.39 35.95
C GLU A 184 -13.87 -5.52 37.07
N ALA A 185 -15.16 -5.21 37.01
CA ALA A 185 -15.82 -4.40 38.02
C ALA A 185 -15.85 -5.10 39.38
N ASP A 186 -15.58 -4.35 40.43
CA ASP A 186 -15.69 -4.87 41.81
C ASP A 186 -17.10 -5.33 42.09
N ILE A 187 -17.29 -6.47 42.74
CA ILE A 187 -18.61 -6.99 43.12
C ILE A 187 -19.02 -6.43 44.47
N MET A 188 -20.33 -6.16 44.59
CA MET A 188 -20.93 -5.70 45.84
C MET A 188 -21.32 -6.90 46.70
N GLU A 189 -20.78 -6.98 47.92
CA GLU A 189 -21.08 -8.04 48.85
C GLU A 189 -21.79 -7.52 50.08
N ILE A 190 -22.63 -8.36 50.70
CA ILE A 190 -23.23 -8.09 51.98
C ILE A 190 -22.22 -8.44 53.08
N THR A 191 -21.78 -7.41 53.83
CA THR A 191 -20.74 -7.57 54.89
C THR A 191 -21.33 -7.76 56.27
N SER A 192 -22.58 -7.37 56.47
CA SER A 192 -23.26 -7.52 57.78
C SER A 192 -24.78 -7.70 57.61
N TYR A 193 -25.31 -8.62 58.42
CA TYR A 193 -26.73 -8.85 58.56
C TYR A 193 -27.15 -8.44 60.00
N GLY A 194 -27.66 -7.20 60.15
CA GLY A 194 -28.17 -6.69 61.40
C GLY A 194 -29.48 -5.89 61.16
N ASP A 195 -29.76 -4.95 62.06
CA ASP A 195 -30.91 -4.02 61.90
C ASP A 195 -30.80 -3.18 60.62
N ARG A 196 -29.55 -3.10 60.05
CA ARG A 196 -29.26 -2.58 58.72
C ARG A 196 -28.36 -3.55 58.00
N VAL A 197 -28.68 -3.83 56.73
CA VAL A 197 -27.77 -4.58 55.82
C VAL A 197 -26.66 -3.64 55.41
N GLU A 198 -25.42 -4.00 55.73
CA GLU A 198 -24.22 -3.28 55.26
C GLU A 198 -23.69 -3.99 54.03
N MET A 199 -23.42 -3.22 53.01
CA MET A 199 -22.89 -3.68 51.72
C MET A 199 -21.62 -2.94 51.42
N ASN A 200 -20.61 -3.64 50.93
CA ASN A 200 -19.34 -3.07 50.56
C ASN A 200 -18.82 -3.72 49.27
N ALA A 201 -18.12 -2.94 48.46
CA ALA A 201 -17.32 -3.41 47.34
C ALA A 201 -15.86 -3.35 47.79
N GLU A 202 -15.18 -4.46 47.84
CA GLU A 202 -13.75 -4.56 48.16
C GLU A 202 -12.96 -4.48 46.88
N THR A 203 -12.01 -3.52 46.81
CA THR A 203 -11.21 -3.28 45.63
C THR A 203 -10.45 -4.54 45.20
N GLY A 204 -10.56 -4.89 43.91
CA GLY A 204 -9.94 -6.08 43.32
C GLY A 204 -10.71 -7.38 43.58
N LYS A 205 -11.87 -7.33 44.19
CA LYS A 205 -12.76 -8.46 44.37
C LYS A 205 -13.82 -8.45 43.27
N ASN A 206 -13.41 -8.90 42.07
CA ASN A 206 -14.23 -8.91 40.86
C ASN A 206 -14.53 -10.34 40.39
N LEU A 207 -15.29 -10.49 39.31
CA LEU A 207 -15.66 -11.81 38.77
C LEU A 207 -14.44 -12.58 38.28
N LEU A 208 -13.47 -11.92 37.66
CA LEU A 208 -12.21 -12.56 37.23
C LEU A 208 -11.54 -13.29 38.40
N SER A 209 -11.33 -12.59 39.52
CA SER A 209 -10.61 -13.14 40.67
C SER A 209 -11.46 -14.20 41.42
N GLN A 210 -12.78 -13.99 41.54
CA GLN A 210 -13.66 -14.82 42.35
C GLN A 210 -14.19 -16.05 41.61
N ARG A 211 -14.45 -15.95 40.32
CA ARG A 211 -15.09 -16.99 39.53
C ARG A 211 -14.16 -17.75 38.61
N PHE A 212 -13.13 -17.07 38.14
CA PHE A 212 -12.19 -17.63 37.14
C PHE A 212 -10.76 -17.80 37.71
N SER A 213 -10.51 -17.32 38.94
CA SER A 213 -9.14 -17.35 39.54
C SER A 213 -8.09 -16.65 38.67
N VAL A 214 -8.49 -15.60 37.96
CA VAL A 214 -7.66 -14.78 37.10
C VAL A 214 -7.35 -13.48 37.81
N LYS A 215 -6.08 -13.08 37.79
CA LYS A 215 -5.56 -11.81 38.27
C LYS A 215 -5.16 -10.94 37.08
N THR A 216 -5.12 -9.63 37.29
CA THR A 216 -4.64 -8.67 36.30
C THR A 216 -3.38 -7.98 36.79
N ALA A 217 -2.52 -7.59 35.88
CA ALA A 217 -1.38 -6.70 36.11
C ALA A 217 -1.20 -5.80 34.89
N GLU A 218 -0.76 -4.57 35.10
CA GLU A 218 -0.35 -3.66 34.03
C GLU A 218 1.15 -3.41 34.17
N ALA A 219 1.90 -3.66 33.11
CA ALA A 219 3.33 -3.49 33.08
C ALA A 219 3.87 -3.47 31.65
N VAL A 220 5.05 -2.88 31.48
CA VAL A 220 5.81 -2.98 30.23
C VAL A 220 6.33 -4.42 30.07
N ILE A 221 6.15 -4.99 28.87
CA ILE A 221 6.76 -6.27 28.52
C ILE A 221 8.24 -6.04 28.24
N GLU A 222 9.08 -6.52 29.15
CA GLU A 222 10.52 -6.26 29.20
C GLU A 222 11.35 -7.30 28.44
N ALA A 223 10.86 -8.54 28.39
CA ALA A 223 11.55 -9.62 27.69
C ALA A 223 10.57 -10.70 27.21
N ASN A 224 10.93 -11.37 26.14
CA ASN A 224 10.35 -12.62 25.66
C ASN A 224 11.44 -13.69 25.50
N SER A 225 11.13 -14.87 24.98
CA SER A 225 12.10 -15.96 24.80
C SER A 225 13.28 -15.61 23.88
N ARG A 226 13.13 -14.60 23.04
CA ARG A 226 14.09 -14.22 22.00
C ARG A 226 14.90 -12.98 22.36
N THR A 227 14.26 -12.01 22.98
CA THR A 227 14.75 -10.64 23.13
C THR A 227 14.50 -10.14 24.54
N ASP A 228 15.47 -9.42 25.08
CA ASP A 228 15.39 -8.70 26.35
C ASP A 228 15.75 -7.24 26.09
N LEU A 229 14.98 -6.28 26.61
CA LEU A 229 15.21 -4.84 26.39
C LEU A 229 16.51 -4.36 27.03
N TYR A 230 16.97 -5.04 28.08
CA TYR A 230 18.10 -4.59 28.88
C TYR A 230 19.32 -5.51 28.80
N SER A 231 19.23 -6.61 28.02
CA SER A 231 20.30 -7.59 27.87
C SER A 231 20.43 -8.09 26.44
N ALA A 232 21.63 -8.44 26.02
CA ALA A 232 21.87 -9.04 24.71
C ALA A 232 21.21 -10.42 24.54
N ASP A 233 21.06 -11.17 25.62
CA ASP A 233 20.43 -12.48 25.64
C ASP A 233 19.28 -12.54 26.64
N SER A 234 18.17 -13.13 26.22
CA SER A 234 17.07 -13.45 27.12
C SER A 234 17.35 -14.74 27.90
N ALA A 235 17.05 -14.72 29.21
CA ALA A 235 17.12 -15.88 30.08
C ALA A 235 15.81 -16.71 30.06
N LEU A 236 14.80 -16.27 29.31
CA LEU A 236 13.48 -16.89 29.26
C LEU A 236 13.47 -18.09 28.33
N LYS A 237 12.56 -19.03 28.62
CA LYS A 237 12.28 -20.17 27.77
C LYS A 237 11.18 -19.83 26.76
N ASP A 238 11.06 -20.66 25.71
CA ASP A 238 9.97 -20.54 24.74
C ASP A 238 8.62 -20.57 25.46
N GLY A 239 7.71 -19.66 25.07
CA GLY A 239 6.41 -19.48 25.72
C GLY A 239 6.45 -18.74 27.06
N GLN A 240 7.56 -18.07 27.39
CA GLN A 240 7.66 -17.18 28.56
C GLN A 240 7.85 -15.73 28.12
N LEU A 241 7.26 -14.82 28.88
CA LEU A 241 7.55 -13.40 28.80
C LEU A 241 7.78 -12.81 30.19
N MET A 242 8.47 -11.68 30.27
CA MET A 242 8.68 -10.92 31.49
C MET A 242 8.01 -9.56 31.36
N ALA A 243 7.22 -9.19 32.37
CA ALA A 243 6.61 -7.89 32.47
C ALA A 243 6.62 -7.40 33.92
N GLY A 244 7.08 -6.17 34.16
CA GLY A 244 7.23 -5.61 35.49
C GLY A 244 8.10 -6.47 36.41
N GLY A 245 9.13 -7.10 35.90
CA GLY A 245 10.06 -7.98 36.65
C GLY A 245 9.47 -9.35 37.02
N VAL A 246 8.24 -9.68 36.58
CA VAL A 246 7.60 -10.99 36.83
C VAL A 246 7.68 -11.84 35.56
N VAL A 247 8.03 -13.11 35.70
CA VAL A 247 8.05 -14.06 34.60
C VAL A 247 6.70 -14.79 34.51
N TYR A 248 6.09 -14.77 33.35
CA TYR A 248 4.84 -15.43 33.02
C TYR A 248 5.06 -16.56 32.02
N GLY A 249 4.40 -17.70 32.22
CA GLY A 249 4.32 -18.79 31.27
C GLY A 249 3.10 -18.68 30.35
N GLY A 250 3.02 -19.55 29.36
CA GLY A 250 1.88 -19.63 28.43
C GLY A 250 1.78 -18.49 27.42
N ALA A 251 2.88 -17.77 27.18
CA ALA A 251 2.89 -16.70 26.18
C ALA A 251 2.72 -17.24 24.76
N SER A 252 1.81 -16.64 24.02
CA SER A 252 1.66 -16.89 22.59
C SER A 252 2.67 -16.04 21.80
N PRO A 253 3.01 -16.43 20.55
CA PRO A 253 3.89 -15.62 19.71
C PRO A 253 3.37 -14.19 19.49
N GLU A 254 2.06 -14.00 19.39
CA GLU A 254 1.41 -12.69 19.21
C GLU A 254 1.62 -11.80 20.43
N TRP A 255 1.60 -12.37 21.64
CA TRP A 255 1.87 -11.63 22.87
C TRP A 255 3.36 -11.31 23.03
N GLU A 256 4.25 -12.19 22.56
CA GLU A 256 5.69 -11.92 22.52
C GLU A 256 6.02 -10.73 21.60
N ASP A 257 5.19 -10.45 20.59
CA ASP A 257 5.35 -9.29 19.68
C ASP A 257 5.00 -7.94 20.34
N MET A 258 4.34 -7.96 21.51
CA MET A 258 4.06 -6.74 22.30
C MET A 258 5.26 -6.28 23.13
N LEU A 259 6.44 -6.88 22.93
CA LEU A 259 7.67 -6.47 23.59
C LEU A 259 7.87 -4.95 23.52
N GLY A 260 8.22 -4.33 24.64
CA GLY A 260 8.44 -2.88 24.75
C GLY A 260 7.17 -2.06 24.94
N SER A 261 6.00 -2.65 24.84
CA SER A 261 4.73 -1.96 25.09
C SER A 261 4.24 -2.14 26.51
N SER A 262 3.50 -1.16 27.03
CA SER A 262 2.70 -1.30 28.25
C SER A 262 1.53 -2.22 27.94
N ALA A 263 1.34 -3.27 28.74
CA ALA A 263 0.34 -4.28 28.49
C ALA A 263 -0.45 -4.59 29.77
N LYS A 264 -1.71 -4.91 29.57
CA LYS A 264 -2.59 -5.49 30.59
C LYS A 264 -2.59 -7.01 30.45
N LEU A 265 -2.10 -7.67 31.48
CA LEU A 265 -1.92 -9.12 31.54
C LEU A 265 -3.00 -9.75 32.41
N TYR A 266 -3.63 -10.78 31.93
CA TYR A 266 -4.59 -11.62 32.63
C TYR A 266 -3.95 -12.99 32.87
N TYR A 267 -3.78 -13.38 34.14
CA TYR A 267 -3.03 -14.58 34.47
C TYR A 267 -3.61 -15.34 35.65
N SER A 268 -3.37 -16.63 35.70
CA SER A 268 -3.62 -17.47 36.86
C SER A 268 -2.31 -17.73 37.66
N ASP A 269 -2.42 -17.77 38.97
CA ASP A 269 -1.28 -18.05 39.84
C ASP A 269 -1.46 -19.44 40.50
N ASN A 270 -0.71 -20.41 40.01
CA ASN A 270 -0.77 -21.80 40.46
C ASN A 270 0.43 -22.14 41.32
N GLY A 271 0.41 -21.65 42.56
CA GLY A 271 1.47 -22.00 43.52
C GLY A 271 2.83 -21.40 43.27
N GLY A 272 2.86 -20.16 42.72
CA GLY A 272 4.07 -19.38 42.42
C GLY A 272 4.52 -19.42 40.96
N SER A 273 3.74 -20.03 40.07
CA SER A 273 3.93 -19.96 38.64
C SER A 273 2.76 -19.14 38.03
N ALA A 274 3.07 -17.98 37.47
CA ALA A 274 2.10 -17.15 36.79
C ALA A 274 1.93 -17.63 35.33
N GLU A 275 0.70 -18.00 34.95
CA GLU A 275 0.36 -18.49 33.61
C GLU A 275 -0.60 -17.54 32.94
N LEU A 276 -0.23 -16.98 31.79
CA LEU A 276 -1.05 -16.07 31.00
C LEU A 276 -2.31 -16.75 30.49
N LYS A 277 -3.38 -15.99 30.47
CA LYS A 277 -4.65 -16.34 29.88
C LYS A 277 -5.00 -15.42 28.73
N PHE A 278 -4.66 -14.15 28.85
CA PHE A 278 -4.83 -13.14 27.82
C PHE A 278 -3.88 -11.98 28.06
N VAL A 279 -3.46 -11.32 27.00
CA VAL A 279 -2.63 -10.10 27.03
C VAL A 279 -3.16 -9.12 25.99
N CYS A 280 -3.31 -7.87 26.38
CA CYS A 280 -3.64 -6.79 25.48
C CYS A 280 -2.81 -5.54 25.80
N LEU A 281 -2.74 -4.60 24.88
CA LEU A 281 -2.09 -3.31 25.13
C LEU A 281 -2.85 -2.54 26.20
N ALA A 282 -2.15 -1.87 27.10
CA ALA A 282 -2.75 -0.97 28.07
C ALA A 282 -3.31 0.28 27.36
N ASP A 283 -4.48 0.72 27.82
CA ASP A 283 -5.17 1.88 27.24
C ASP A 283 -4.42 3.18 27.57
N GLY A 284 -4.21 4.00 26.55
CA GLY A 284 -3.66 5.37 26.69
C GLY A 284 -2.15 5.45 26.84
N ASP A 285 -1.45 4.38 27.17
CA ASP A 285 -0.01 4.40 27.43
C ASP A 285 0.84 4.25 26.17
N ASN A 286 0.33 3.55 25.17
CA ASN A 286 1.12 3.19 24.01
C ASN A 286 0.92 4.15 22.84
N LYS A 287 2.02 4.68 22.30
CA LYS A 287 2.05 5.36 21.00
C LYS A 287 3.08 4.69 20.13
N THR A 288 2.73 4.46 18.87
CA THR A 288 3.61 3.78 17.92
C THR A 288 3.77 4.60 16.65
N VAL A 289 5.00 4.70 16.15
CA VAL A 289 5.31 5.27 14.84
C VAL A 289 6.10 4.26 14.04
N LYS A 290 5.66 3.97 12.81
CA LYS A 290 6.36 3.09 11.87
C LYS A 290 6.96 3.92 10.75
N ILE A 291 8.24 3.74 10.50
CA ILE A 291 9.01 4.47 9.51
C ILE A 291 9.70 3.44 8.61
N PRO A 292 9.49 3.46 7.28
CA PRO A 292 10.35 2.72 6.37
C PRO A 292 11.81 3.16 6.54
N ALA A 293 12.75 2.23 6.59
CA ALA A 293 14.14 2.58 6.87
C ALA A 293 14.80 3.42 5.75
N ASP A 294 14.25 3.40 4.54
CA ASP A 294 14.66 4.26 3.43
C ASP A 294 14.12 5.70 3.54
N ASP A 295 13.09 5.93 4.36
CA ASP A 295 12.59 7.27 4.67
C ASP A 295 13.31 7.92 5.88
N PHE A 296 14.20 7.18 6.56
CA PHE A 296 15.02 7.73 7.64
C PHE A 296 16.02 8.76 7.09
N ASP A 297 16.04 9.97 7.68
CA ASP A 297 16.96 11.06 7.32
C ASP A 297 18.20 11.09 8.22
N SER A 298 18.01 11.36 9.53
CA SER A 298 19.11 11.55 10.45
C SER A 298 18.73 11.30 11.91
N LEU A 299 19.77 11.00 12.73
CA LEU A 299 19.70 10.92 14.18
C LEU A 299 20.53 12.07 14.79
N ASP A 300 19.88 13.00 15.45
CA ASP A 300 20.53 14.14 16.11
C ASP A 300 20.23 14.13 17.61
N GLY A 301 21.18 13.67 18.42
CA GLY A 301 20.97 13.43 19.84
C GLY A 301 19.84 12.42 20.06
N ASN A 302 18.77 12.84 20.72
CA ASN A 302 17.56 12.05 20.98
C ASN A 302 16.46 12.31 19.94
N SER A 303 16.75 12.91 18.78
CA SER A 303 15.76 13.23 17.76
C SER A 303 16.00 12.41 16.49
N ILE A 304 14.99 11.66 16.05
CA ILE A 304 14.97 11.00 14.75
C ILE A 304 14.19 11.88 13.79
N LYS A 305 14.80 12.20 12.64
CA LYS A 305 14.17 12.86 11.50
C LYS A 305 13.92 11.87 10.39
N TYR A 306 12.77 11.98 9.75
CA TYR A 306 12.38 11.10 8.65
C TYR A 306 11.44 11.82 7.67
N TYR A 307 11.30 11.27 6.48
CA TYR A 307 10.38 11.77 5.46
C TYR A 307 9.03 11.05 5.56
N ASP A 308 7.95 11.86 5.54
CA ASP A 308 6.57 11.41 5.41
C ASP A 308 6.04 12.02 4.11
N GLY A 309 6.20 11.27 3.04
CA GLY A 309 6.04 11.79 1.68
C GLY A 309 7.05 12.89 1.39
N THR A 310 6.58 14.12 1.18
CA THR A 310 7.45 15.29 0.92
C THR A 310 7.79 16.09 2.17
N LYS A 311 7.22 15.73 3.32
CA LYS A 311 7.39 16.48 4.59
C LYS A 311 8.45 15.81 5.47
N THR A 312 9.33 16.62 6.05
CA THR A 312 10.22 16.14 7.10
C THR A 312 9.47 16.15 8.43
N ARG A 313 9.45 15.00 9.10
CA ARG A 313 8.92 14.81 10.46
C ARG A 313 10.06 14.61 11.44
N SER A 314 9.77 14.83 12.71
CA SER A 314 10.72 14.59 13.80
C SER A 314 10.00 13.97 14.98
N VAL A 315 10.63 12.98 15.61
CA VAL A 315 10.18 12.36 16.84
C VAL A 315 11.29 12.42 17.87
N THR A 316 10.93 12.44 19.15
CA THR A 316 11.89 12.56 20.26
C THR A 316 11.96 11.23 21.01
N LEU A 317 13.17 10.77 21.27
CA LEU A 317 13.43 9.58 22.07
C LEU A 317 13.53 9.95 23.56
N SER A 318 13.19 9.01 24.43
CA SER A 318 13.48 9.14 25.85
C SER A 318 14.99 9.07 26.11
N ASP A 319 15.46 9.60 27.27
CA ASP A 319 16.89 9.64 27.58
C ASP A 319 17.51 8.24 27.73
N ASN A 320 16.67 7.24 28.02
CA ASN A 320 17.05 5.84 28.20
C ASN A 320 16.49 4.94 27.09
N ALA A 321 16.18 5.50 25.93
CA ALA A 321 15.62 4.74 24.83
C ALA A 321 16.51 3.54 24.44
N VAL A 322 15.89 2.40 24.23
CA VAL A 322 16.56 1.14 23.90
C VAL A 322 16.39 0.82 22.42
N LEU A 323 17.48 0.47 21.75
CA LEU A 323 17.42 -0.06 20.38
C LEU A 323 17.43 -1.60 20.38
N ILE A 324 16.42 -2.18 19.78
CA ILE A 324 16.38 -3.60 19.38
C ILE A 324 16.65 -3.64 17.87
N PHE A 325 17.83 -4.13 17.52
CA PHE A 325 18.30 -4.23 16.14
C PHE A 325 18.32 -5.68 15.68
N ASN A 326 17.60 -6.00 14.60
CA ASN A 326 17.43 -7.36 14.08
C ASN A 326 17.07 -8.37 15.20
N GLY A 327 16.20 -7.96 16.13
CA GLY A 327 15.68 -8.81 17.20
C GLY A 327 16.54 -8.89 18.48
N LYS A 328 17.63 -8.14 18.60
CA LYS A 328 18.47 -8.10 19.81
C LYS A 328 18.82 -6.68 20.23
N MET A 329 19.00 -6.47 21.54
CA MET A 329 19.49 -5.19 22.04
C MET A 329 20.85 -4.83 21.42
N ALA A 330 20.98 -3.59 20.96
CA ALA A 330 22.19 -3.06 20.35
C ALA A 330 22.37 -1.56 20.68
N PRO A 331 23.59 -1.02 20.62
CA PRO A 331 23.81 0.41 20.76
C PRO A 331 23.10 1.20 19.66
N LEU A 332 22.45 2.29 20.03
CA LEU A 332 21.79 3.19 19.07
C LEU A 332 22.83 3.84 18.16
N SER A 333 22.63 3.74 16.85
CA SER A 333 23.48 4.39 15.86
C SER A 333 22.69 4.64 14.56
N GLU A 334 23.05 5.69 13.86
CA GLU A 334 22.44 6.07 12.60
C GLU A 334 22.56 4.96 11.53
N SER A 335 23.71 4.25 11.50
CA SER A 335 23.95 3.16 10.55
C SER A 335 23.01 1.97 10.72
N ARG A 336 22.43 1.77 11.90
CA ARG A 336 21.44 0.72 12.17
C ARG A 336 20.01 1.13 11.86
N LEU A 337 19.78 2.43 11.69
CA LEU A 337 18.47 2.95 11.35
C LEU A 337 18.28 3.12 9.83
N LYS A 338 19.35 3.43 9.11
CA LYS A 338 19.31 3.73 7.67
C LYS A 338 19.52 2.47 6.82
N SER A 339 18.53 2.09 6.02
CA SER A 339 18.62 0.96 5.10
C SER A 339 17.66 1.13 3.92
N GLU A 340 18.01 0.62 2.76
CA GLU A 340 17.09 0.55 1.62
C GLU A 340 15.95 -0.47 1.87
N PHE A 341 16.26 -1.54 2.62
CA PHE A 341 15.32 -2.58 2.97
C PHE A 341 15.27 -2.72 4.48
N GLY A 342 14.26 -2.17 5.09
CA GLY A 342 14.16 -2.20 6.53
C GLY A 342 12.93 -1.51 7.06
N SER A 343 12.78 -1.61 8.37
CA SER A 343 11.71 -0.96 9.12
C SER A 343 12.25 -0.40 10.42
N ILE A 344 11.70 0.72 10.84
CA ILE A 344 11.88 1.31 12.16
C ILE A 344 10.51 1.42 12.79
N GLU A 345 10.34 0.88 13.97
CA GLU A 345 9.14 1.04 14.79
C GLU A 345 9.54 1.63 16.13
N LEU A 346 8.88 2.72 16.48
CA LEU A 346 9.12 3.45 17.72
C LEU A 346 7.93 3.23 18.64
N VAL A 347 8.18 2.87 19.88
CA VAL A 347 7.15 2.63 20.90
C VAL A 347 7.39 3.56 22.08
N SER A 348 6.40 4.41 22.43
CA SER A 348 6.24 5.04 23.74
C SER A 348 5.34 4.14 24.57
N ASN A 349 5.70 3.86 25.81
CA ASN A 349 5.01 2.90 26.67
C ASN A 349 4.60 3.47 28.05
N ASP A 350 4.64 4.79 28.20
CA ASP A 350 4.30 5.49 29.44
C ASP A 350 3.33 6.68 29.21
N GLY A 351 2.78 6.81 27.99
CA GLY A 351 1.79 7.82 27.62
C GLY A 351 2.37 9.22 27.35
N ASP A 352 3.68 9.42 27.47
CA ASP A 352 4.32 10.69 27.12
C ASP A 352 4.54 10.82 25.59
N ASP A 353 5.12 11.93 25.14
CA ASP A 353 5.39 12.18 23.72
C ASP A 353 6.81 11.75 23.31
N LYS A 354 7.49 10.96 24.11
CA LYS A 354 8.80 10.43 23.81
C LYS A 354 8.74 8.91 23.58
N TYR A 355 9.66 8.40 22.81
CA TYR A 355 9.70 6.98 22.46
C TYR A 355 10.79 6.26 23.25
N ASP A 356 10.43 5.16 23.90
CA ASP A 356 11.25 4.40 24.82
C ASP A 356 11.97 3.24 24.17
N VAL A 357 11.33 2.62 23.18
CA VAL A 357 11.89 1.46 22.48
C VAL A 357 11.88 1.72 20.99
N ILE A 358 13.01 1.41 20.36
CA ILE A 358 13.22 1.49 18.92
C ILE A 358 13.43 0.07 18.42
N PHE A 359 12.52 -0.44 17.60
CA PHE A 359 12.75 -1.67 16.85
C PHE A 359 13.23 -1.30 15.47
N ALA A 360 14.44 -1.69 15.11
CA ALA A 360 14.98 -1.50 13.77
C ALA A 360 15.40 -2.83 13.16
N ALA A 361 15.04 -3.05 11.92
CA ALA A 361 15.45 -4.20 11.16
C ALA A 361 16.01 -3.80 9.80
N GLN A 362 17.15 -4.39 9.44
CA GLN A 362 17.74 -4.28 8.10
C GLN A 362 17.69 -5.64 7.44
N TYR A 363 16.99 -5.72 6.32
CA TYR A 363 16.75 -6.95 5.62
C TYR A 363 17.60 -7.08 4.37
N THR A 364 17.96 -8.31 4.04
CA THR A 364 18.45 -8.69 2.72
C THR A 364 17.31 -9.39 1.98
N PRO A 365 16.87 -8.86 0.84
CA PRO A 365 15.81 -9.49 0.04
C PRO A 365 16.36 -10.67 -0.78
N TYR A 366 15.60 -11.75 -0.84
CA TYR A 366 15.86 -12.92 -1.68
C TYR A 366 14.60 -13.35 -2.38
N VAL A 367 14.70 -13.77 -3.64
CA VAL A 367 13.61 -14.46 -4.33
C VAL A 367 13.84 -15.97 -4.21
N VAL A 368 12.84 -16.66 -3.71
CA VAL A 368 12.90 -18.10 -3.45
C VAL A 368 12.90 -18.87 -4.77
N SER A 369 13.85 -19.79 -4.93
CA SER A 369 13.88 -20.75 -6.02
C SER A 369 13.22 -22.08 -5.63
N ALA A 370 13.42 -22.50 -4.40
CA ALA A 370 12.80 -23.70 -3.83
C ALA A 370 12.81 -23.65 -2.31
N ALA A 371 11.82 -24.23 -1.66
CA ALA A 371 11.79 -24.39 -0.21
C ALA A 371 11.56 -25.85 0.16
N SER A 372 12.20 -26.29 1.25
CA SER A 372 12.10 -27.63 1.77
C SER A 372 11.40 -27.63 3.14
N SER A 373 10.47 -28.55 3.35
CA SER A 373 9.85 -28.78 4.67
C SER A 373 10.87 -29.12 5.79
N ARG A 374 12.13 -29.37 5.43
CA ARG A 374 13.21 -29.60 6.38
C ARG A 374 13.93 -28.33 6.82
N GLY A 375 13.41 -27.15 6.46
CA GLY A 375 13.97 -25.88 6.88
C GLY A 375 15.11 -25.34 6.01
N VAL A 376 15.18 -25.73 4.74
CA VAL A 376 16.16 -25.16 3.79
C VAL A 376 15.43 -24.43 2.67
N VAL A 377 15.77 -23.15 2.48
CA VAL A 377 15.23 -22.30 1.41
C VAL A 377 16.38 -21.93 0.47
N GLY A 378 16.28 -22.37 -0.78
CA GLY A 378 17.20 -21.95 -1.85
C GLY A 378 16.70 -20.67 -2.50
N THR A 379 17.61 -19.76 -2.82
CA THR A 379 17.32 -18.50 -3.51
C THR A 379 17.68 -18.57 -4.99
N ARG A 380 17.16 -17.65 -5.80
CA ARG A 380 17.55 -17.56 -7.22
C ARG A 380 19.02 -17.23 -7.40
N ASP A 381 19.63 -16.54 -6.43
CA ASP A 381 21.07 -16.21 -6.45
C ASP A 381 21.97 -17.35 -6.01
N GLY A 382 21.38 -18.55 -5.81
CA GLY A 382 22.11 -19.76 -5.44
C GLY A 382 22.51 -19.85 -3.97
N ILE A 383 22.01 -18.96 -3.11
CA ILE A 383 22.24 -18.98 -1.68
C ILE A 383 21.27 -19.99 -1.05
N SER A 384 21.73 -20.72 -0.05
CA SER A 384 20.88 -21.61 0.76
C SER A 384 20.77 -21.08 2.19
N LEU A 385 19.57 -20.68 2.56
CA LEU A 385 19.22 -20.24 3.91
C LEU A 385 18.67 -21.44 4.71
N LYS A 386 19.10 -21.56 5.97
CA LYS A 386 18.68 -22.65 6.86
C LYS A 386 17.84 -22.11 8.00
N PHE A 387 16.71 -22.75 8.24
CA PHE A 387 15.75 -22.44 9.29
C PHE A 387 15.38 -23.75 10.02
N GLU A 388 16.36 -24.37 10.69
CA GLU A 388 16.17 -25.66 11.34
C GLU A 388 15.32 -25.50 12.60
N ALA A 389 14.32 -26.34 12.75
CA ALA A 389 13.55 -26.42 13.99
C ALA A 389 14.47 -26.93 15.12
N ASN A 390 14.48 -26.29 16.28
CA ASN A 390 15.34 -26.59 17.43
C ASN A 390 16.84 -26.31 17.20
N ASP A 391 17.19 -25.36 16.35
CA ASP A 391 18.55 -24.85 16.24
C ASP A 391 19.00 -24.24 17.58
N PRO A 392 20.09 -24.75 18.19
CA PRO A 392 20.56 -24.19 19.47
C PRO A 392 21.23 -22.82 19.30
N GLU A 393 21.71 -22.49 18.09
CA GLU A 393 22.41 -21.24 17.80
C GLU A 393 21.47 -20.13 17.29
N HIS A 394 20.31 -20.51 16.76
CA HIS A 394 19.36 -19.56 16.17
C HIS A 394 17.93 -19.75 16.71
N CYS A 395 17.23 -18.65 16.80
CA CYS A 395 15.79 -18.60 17.00
C CYS A 395 15.16 -17.92 15.77
N THR A 396 14.32 -18.62 15.05
CA THR A 396 13.70 -18.12 13.82
C THR A 396 12.30 -17.62 14.09
N VAL A 397 12.02 -16.39 13.62
CA VAL A 397 10.68 -15.82 13.52
C VAL A 397 10.37 -15.66 12.03
N MET A 398 9.37 -16.37 11.56
CA MET A 398 8.97 -16.31 10.14
C MET A 398 7.52 -15.91 10.04
N LYS A 399 7.24 -14.85 9.26
CA LYS A 399 5.91 -14.28 9.09
C LYS A 399 5.55 -14.05 7.62
N LYS A 400 4.27 -14.21 7.31
CA LYS A 400 3.66 -13.79 6.05
C LYS A 400 2.47 -12.88 6.37
N GLY A 401 2.65 -11.58 6.14
CA GLY A 401 1.75 -10.58 6.72
C GLY A 401 1.84 -10.59 8.26
N THR A 402 0.72 -10.85 8.93
CA THR A 402 0.65 -10.96 10.40
C THR A 402 0.75 -12.41 10.90
N GLU A 403 0.68 -13.40 10.01
CA GLU A 403 0.64 -14.82 10.37
C GLU A 403 2.05 -15.40 10.54
N TYR A 404 2.24 -16.20 11.58
CA TYR A 404 3.43 -17.02 11.76
C TYR A 404 3.36 -18.23 10.85
N ILE A 405 4.43 -18.44 10.09
CA ILE A 405 4.53 -19.52 9.10
C ILE A 405 5.77 -20.37 9.32
N SER A 406 5.84 -21.48 8.60
CA SER A 406 7.00 -22.37 8.53
C SER A 406 7.60 -22.38 7.11
N CYS A 407 8.77 -23.00 6.93
CA CYS A 407 9.34 -23.19 5.60
C CYS A 407 8.46 -24.01 4.64
N ALA A 408 7.52 -24.81 5.16
CA ALA A 408 6.59 -25.56 4.33
C ALA A 408 5.55 -24.67 3.62
N ASP A 409 5.36 -23.45 4.12
CA ASP A 409 4.40 -22.47 3.60
C ASP A 409 5.03 -21.51 2.57
N ILE A 410 6.33 -21.69 2.28
CA ILE A 410 7.08 -20.88 1.32
C ILE A 410 7.07 -21.55 -0.05
N ALA A 411 6.81 -20.80 -1.09
CA ALA A 411 6.80 -21.27 -2.48
C ALA A 411 7.92 -20.65 -3.33
N ALA A 412 8.26 -21.29 -4.44
CA ALA A 412 9.12 -20.69 -5.44
C ALA A 412 8.48 -19.40 -6.00
N GLY A 413 9.25 -18.35 -6.11
CA GLY A 413 8.78 -17.01 -6.51
C GLY A 413 8.36 -16.12 -5.34
N ASP A 414 8.26 -16.63 -4.12
CA ASP A 414 8.08 -15.77 -2.94
C ASP A 414 9.31 -14.89 -2.71
N VAL A 415 9.09 -13.70 -2.15
CA VAL A 415 10.16 -12.83 -1.65
C VAL A 415 10.36 -13.10 -0.17
N LEU A 416 11.59 -13.39 0.20
CA LEU A 416 12.03 -13.59 1.57
C LEU A 416 12.93 -12.42 1.99
N MET A 417 12.48 -11.62 2.94
CA MET A 417 13.23 -10.55 3.58
C MET A 417 13.92 -11.15 4.81
N TYR A 418 15.23 -11.31 4.78
CA TYR A 418 16.03 -11.97 5.81
C TYR A 418 16.82 -10.96 6.62
N ALA A 419 16.71 -11.07 7.94
CA ALA A 419 17.56 -10.34 8.88
C ALA A 419 18.05 -11.29 9.97
N GLU A 420 19.30 -11.11 10.38
CA GLU A 420 19.92 -11.84 11.48
C GLU A 420 20.51 -10.87 12.51
N SER A 421 20.38 -11.18 13.78
CA SER A 421 20.92 -10.34 14.85
C SER A 421 22.45 -10.34 14.87
N GLU A 422 23.05 -9.19 15.13
CA GLU A 422 24.51 -9.04 15.26
C GLU A 422 25.04 -9.56 16.61
N THR A 423 24.25 -9.42 17.66
CA THR A 423 24.60 -9.71 19.06
C THR A 423 23.87 -10.95 19.59
N GLY A 424 24.25 -11.38 20.79
CA GLY A 424 23.66 -12.50 21.48
C GLY A 424 24.34 -13.84 21.19
N THR A 425 24.30 -14.77 22.15
CA THR A 425 24.82 -16.11 22.00
C THR A 425 23.91 -17.01 21.14
N ARG A 426 22.60 -16.82 21.26
CA ARG A 426 21.60 -17.38 20.37
C ARG A 426 21.09 -16.26 19.47
N LYS A 427 21.39 -16.38 18.17
CA LYS A 427 20.98 -15.38 17.17
C LYS A 427 19.47 -15.39 16.93
N VAL A 428 18.91 -14.24 16.63
CA VAL A 428 17.52 -14.14 16.12
C VAL A 428 17.56 -13.97 14.62
N ILE A 429 16.86 -14.85 13.93
CA ILE A 429 16.59 -14.72 12.49
C ILE A 429 15.15 -14.26 12.32
N THR A 430 14.96 -13.15 11.64
CA THR A 430 13.65 -12.68 11.23
C THR A 430 13.49 -12.83 9.72
N ALA A 431 12.45 -13.53 9.30
CA ALA A 431 12.13 -13.76 7.90
C ALA A 431 10.70 -13.28 7.63
N ILE A 432 10.56 -12.29 6.74
CA ILE A 432 9.25 -11.82 6.26
C ILE A 432 9.06 -12.34 4.85
N VAL A 433 7.97 -13.06 4.61
CA VAL A 433 7.66 -13.68 3.33
C VAL A 433 6.50 -12.97 2.65
N SER A 434 6.65 -12.70 1.37
CA SER A 434 5.60 -12.12 0.53
C SER A 434 5.46 -12.93 -0.75
N SER A 435 4.22 -13.23 -1.14
CA SER A 435 3.91 -13.85 -2.45
C SER A 435 3.40 -12.81 -3.46
N ASN A 436 3.56 -11.53 -3.16
CA ASN A 436 3.05 -10.47 -4.01
C ASN A 436 3.95 -10.28 -5.23
N SER A 437 3.33 -10.26 -6.39
CA SER A 437 4.00 -9.93 -7.64
C SER A 437 3.05 -9.17 -8.57
N VAL A 438 3.62 -8.36 -9.44
CA VAL A 438 2.88 -7.65 -10.50
C VAL A 438 3.58 -7.92 -11.82
N SER A 439 2.82 -8.40 -12.80
CA SER A 439 3.35 -8.70 -14.15
C SER A 439 2.59 -7.90 -15.20
N GLY A 440 3.28 -7.38 -16.18
CA GLY A 440 2.69 -6.62 -17.28
C GLY A 440 3.72 -5.73 -17.96
N THR A 441 3.23 -4.85 -18.83
CA THR A 441 4.07 -3.85 -19.50
C THR A 441 4.36 -2.69 -18.56
N ALA A 442 5.62 -2.30 -18.41
CA ALA A 442 5.99 -1.10 -17.68
C ALA A 442 5.52 0.15 -18.45
N GLU A 443 4.40 0.73 -18.04
CA GLU A 443 3.75 1.87 -18.70
C GLU A 443 4.45 3.20 -18.37
N SER A 444 4.99 3.32 -17.16
CA SER A 444 5.84 4.44 -16.78
C SER A 444 6.93 3.98 -15.82
N VAL A 445 8.07 4.66 -15.87
CA VAL A 445 9.21 4.47 -14.97
C VAL A 445 9.63 5.85 -14.49
N ASP A 446 9.50 6.09 -13.20
CA ASP A 446 9.85 7.34 -12.54
C ASP A 446 11.12 7.14 -11.71
N GLU A 447 12.26 7.60 -12.23
CA GLU A 447 13.56 7.46 -11.56
C GLU A 447 13.72 8.42 -10.38
N SER A 448 12.91 9.48 -10.29
CA SER A 448 13.01 10.44 -9.19
C SER A 448 12.36 9.95 -7.91
N ASP A 449 11.30 9.16 -8.04
CA ASP A 449 10.51 8.65 -6.93
C ASP A 449 10.64 7.11 -6.79
N ASP A 450 11.50 6.49 -7.63
CA ASP A 450 11.73 5.04 -7.70
C ASP A 450 10.42 4.24 -7.92
N ILE A 451 9.58 4.69 -8.87
CA ILE A 451 8.26 4.10 -9.12
C ILE A 451 8.17 3.52 -10.53
N VAL A 452 7.60 2.33 -10.63
CA VAL A 452 7.18 1.70 -11.89
C VAL A 452 5.66 1.52 -11.89
N THR A 453 5.01 1.88 -13.01
CA THR A 453 3.57 1.65 -13.21
C THR A 453 3.36 0.51 -14.19
N ILE A 454 2.52 -0.46 -13.80
CA ILE A 454 2.09 -1.60 -14.61
C ILE A 454 0.59 -1.71 -14.51
N ASP A 455 -0.13 -1.72 -15.64
CA ASP A 455 -1.61 -1.78 -15.71
C ASP A 455 -2.28 -0.72 -14.78
N GLY A 456 -1.76 0.51 -14.82
CA GLY A 456 -2.24 1.63 -14.01
C GLY A 456 -1.91 1.54 -12.51
N LYS A 457 -1.23 0.48 -12.05
CA LYS A 457 -0.81 0.33 -10.65
C LYS A 457 0.63 0.78 -10.47
N THR A 458 0.83 1.69 -9.53
CA THR A 458 2.16 2.18 -9.16
C THR A 458 2.81 1.28 -8.11
N THR A 459 4.09 0.96 -8.27
CA THR A 459 4.87 0.16 -7.32
C THR A 459 6.19 0.86 -7.05
N LYS A 460 6.49 1.12 -5.77
CA LYS A 460 7.82 1.61 -5.36
C LYS A 460 8.84 0.50 -5.58
N CYS A 461 9.99 0.81 -6.16
CA CYS A 461 11.00 -0.16 -6.55
C CYS A 461 12.31 0.08 -5.84
N SER A 462 13.12 -0.96 -5.70
CA SER A 462 14.52 -0.81 -5.29
C SER A 462 15.35 -0.22 -6.42
N LYS A 463 16.49 0.35 -6.08
CA LYS A 463 17.43 0.90 -7.08
C LYS A 463 17.89 -0.15 -8.07
N GLU A 464 18.04 -1.40 -7.63
CA GLU A 464 18.40 -2.52 -8.49
C GLU A 464 17.29 -2.83 -9.51
N VAL A 465 16.02 -2.82 -9.09
CA VAL A 465 14.87 -3.00 -9.99
C VAL A 465 14.78 -1.82 -10.96
N MET A 466 14.92 -0.59 -10.47
CA MET A 466 14.90 0.62 -11.32
C MET A 466 15.98 0.60 -12.40
N ALA A 467 17.15 0.05 -12.10
CA ALA A 467 18.22 -0.08 -13.07
C ALA A 467 17.93 -1.09 -14.20
N LYS A 468 17.03 -2.06 -13.95
CA LYS A 468 16.70 -3.14 -14.89
C LYS A 468 15.42 -2.89 -15.69
N VAL A 469 14.44 -2.18 -15.10
CA VAL A 469 13.15 -1.98 -15.71
C VAL A 469 13.21 -0.82 -16.71
N CYS A 470 12.85 -1.12 -17.95
CA CYS A 470 12.69 -0.12 -19.00
C CYS A 470 11.22 0.10 -19.32
N LEU A 471 10.87 1.33 -19.71
CA LEU A 471 9.52 1.67 -20.17
C LEU A 471 9.11 0.78 -21.36
N GLY A 472 7.93 0.20 -21.34
CA GLY A 472 7.42 -0.71 -22.37
C GLY A 472 7.91 -2.16 -22.26
N ALA A 473 8.85 -2.46 -21.36
CA ALA A 473 9.28 -3.84 -21.14
C ALA A 473 8.18 -4.67 -20.46
N GLN A 474 8.04 -5.93 -20.88
CA GLN A 474 7.25 -6.92 -20.16
C GLN A 474 8.05 -7.36 -18.92
N VAL A 475 7.55 -7.07 -17.75
CA VAL A 475 8.25 -7.34 -16.50
C VAL A 475 7.36 -8.05 -15.51
N THR A 476 7.98 -8.83 -14.64
CA THR A 476 7.38 -9.32 -13.41
C THR A 476 8.15 -8.73 -12.25
N LEU A 477 7.49 -7.88 -11.46
CA LEU A 477 8.02 -7.33 -10.23
C LEU A 477 7.70 -8.25 -9.06
N TYR A 478 8.68 -8.57 -8.24
CA TYR A 478 8.54 -9.34 -7.02
C TYR A 478 8.56 -8.37 -5.83
N ILE A 479 7.47 -8.36 -5.08
CA ILE A 479 7.18 -7.33 -4.08
C ILE A 479 7.37 -7.91 -2.68
N ASP A 480 8.12 -7.20 -1.86
CA ASP A 480 8.39 -7.58 -0.47
C ASP A 480 7.16 -7.42 0.45
N GLY A 481 7.33 -7.75 1.72
CA GLY A 481 6.29 -7.62 2.74
C GLY A 481 5.92 -6.16 3.09
N PHE A 482 6.68 -5.17 2.59
CA PHE A 482 6.46 -3.73 2.81
C PHE A 482 5.88 -3.02 1.58
N GLY A 483 5.65 -3.76 0.48
CA GLY A 483 5.07 -3.23 -0.75
C GLY A 483 6.08 -2.68 -1.76
N LYS A 484 7.40 -2.90 -1.54
CA LYS A 484 8.47 -2.46 -2.44
C LYS A 484 8.89 -3.61 -3.36
N ALA A 485 9.04 -3.34 -4.65
CA ALA A 485 9.60 -4.33 -5.58
C ALA A 485 11.11 -4.42 -5.38
N VAL A 486 11.58 -5.60 -5.02
CA VAL A 486 12.99 -5.88 -4.67
C VAL A 486 13.72 -6.67 -5.76
N TYR A 487 12.98 -7.27 -6.66
CA TYR A 487 13.51 -8.03 -7.78
C TYR A 487 12.57 -7.92 -8.99
N CYS A 488 13.11 -8.07 -10.19
CA CYS A 488 12.29 -8.14 -11.39
C CYS A 488 12.83 -9.20 -12.36
N ASP A 489 11.89 -9.91 -12.98
CA ASP A 489 12.15 -10.64 -14.21
C ASP A 489 11.75 -9.71 -15.37
N VAL A 490 12.65 -9.45 -16.26
CA VAL A 490 12.34 -8.80 -17.54
C VAL A 490 12.19 -9.93 -18.56
N ALA A 491 11.05 -9.98 -19.26
CA ALA A 491 10.86 -11.01 -20.29
C ALA A 491 11.99 -10.87 -21.32
N SER A 492 12.62 -11.99 -21.62
CA SER A 492 13.77 -12.07 -22.51
C SER A 492 13.41 -11.97 -24.00
N ASP A 493 12.25 -11.37 -24.32
CA ASP A 493 11.94 -11.11 -25.72
C ASP A 493 12.83 -10.01 -26.23
N ARG A 494 13.40 -10.23 -27.39
CA ARG A 494 14.26 -9.28 -28.10
C ARG A 494 13.60 -7.92 -28.16
N VAL A 495 14.24 -6.90 -27.55
CA VAL A 495 13.73 -5.52 -27.54
C VAL A 495 14.27 -4.74 -28.72
N TYR A 496 13.51 -3.76 -29.20
CA TYR A 496 13.95 -2.88 -30.26
C TYR A 496 14.74 -1.71 -29.71
N GLY A 497 15.80 -1.33 -30.43
CA GLY A 497 16.60 -0.17 -30.16
C GLY A 497 17.23 0.40 -31.42
N TYR A 498 17.38 1.71 -31.48
CA TYR A 498 18.10 2.35 -32.57
C TYR A 498 19.57 2.53 -32.17
N LEU A 499 20.46 1.78 -32.81
CA LEU A 499 21.90 1.87 -32.63
C LEU A 499 22.41 3.20 -33.23
N ASN A 500 22.98 4.06 -32.41
CA ASN A 500 23.40 5.40 -32.85
C ASN A 500 24.88 5.65 -32.70
N GLY A 501 25.61 4.86 -31.95
CA GLY A 501 27.04 5.02 -31.74
C GLY A 501 27.70 3.79 -31.17
N MET A 502 28.97 3.65 -31.47
CA MET A 502 29.87 2.67 -30.91
C MET A 502 31.15 3.36 -30.43
N LYS A 503 31.71 2.89 -29.32
CA LYS A 503 32.91 3.47 -28.74
C LYS A 503 33.71 2.44 -27.98
N GLU A 504 35.04 2.46 -28.24
CA GLU A 504 36.01 1.76 -27.40
C GLU A 504 36.53 2.70 -26.30
N ASP A 505 36.58 2.22 -25.07
CA ASP A 505 37.16 2.97 -23.94
C ASP A 505 38.69 2.79 -23.86
N VAL A 506 39.33 3.51 -22.95
CA VAL A 506 40.80 3.47 -22.77
C VAL A 506 41.34 2.12 -22.27
N PHE A 507 40.45 1.20 -21.89
CA PHE A 507 40.80 -0.14 -21.44
C PHE A 507 40.48 -1.22 -22.49
N GLY A 508 40.01 -0.82 -23.68
CA GLY A 508 39.67 -1.74 -24.76
C GLY A 508 38.28 -2.38 -24.61
N THR A 509 37.39 -1.79 -23.80
CA THR A 509 36.00 -2.28 -23.67
C THR A 509 35.15 -1.57 -24.72
N HIS A 510 34.44 -2.37 -25.53
CA HIS A 510 33.55 -1.85 -26.56
C HIS A 510 32.17 -1.62 -25.98
N SER A 511 31.60 -0.46 -26.24
CA SER A 511 30.25 -0.10 -25.83
C SER A 511 29.46 0.48 -26.99
N VAL A 512 28.15 0.25 -26.97
CA VAL A 512 27.21 0.75 -27.96
C VAL A 512 26.21 1.71 -27.33
N ARG A 513 25.88 2.76 -28.06
CA ARG A 513 24.88 3.74 -27.67
C ARG A 513 23.59 3.47 -28.41
N ILE A 514 22.53 3.11 -27.67
CA ILE A 514 21.27 2.70 -28.21
C ILE A 514 20.16 3.64 -27.70
N PHE A 515 19.31 4.11 -28.61
CA PHE A 515 18.06 4.74 -28.30
C PHE A 515 16.98 3.66 -28.22
N THR A 516 16.44 3.44 -27.04
CA THR A 516 15.56 2.30 -26.77
C THR A 516 14.11 2.60 -27.18
N GLU A 517 13.31 1.57 -27.39
CA GLU A 517 11.87 1.67 -27.65
C GLU A 517 11.09 2.33 -26.49
N ASN A 518 11.76 2.59 -25.40
CA ASN A 518 11.25 3.22 -24.19
C ASN A 518 11.61 4.69 -24.06
N ASN A 519 11.99 5.32 -25.18
CA ASN A 519 12.33 6.74 -25.26
C ASN A 519 13.54 7.14 -24.39
N ARG A 520 14.55 6.25 -24.27
CA ARG A 520 15.75 6.45 -23.44
C ARG A 520 17.03 6.13 -24.19
N TRP A 521 18.09 6.77 -23.76
CA TRP A 521 19.43 6.47 -24.17
C TRP A 521 20.12 5.53 -23.17
N VAL A 522 20.66 4.44 -23.67
CA VAL A 522 21.49 3.52 -22.89
C VAL A 522 22.83 3.34 -23.55
N THR A 523 23.87 3.21 -22.75
CA THR A 523 25.19 2.77 -23.18
C THR A 523 25.46 1.42 -22.58
N LEU A 524 25.64 0.41 -23.41
CA LEU A 524 25.78 -0.98 -23.02
C LEU A 524 27.08 -1.55 -23.54
N SER A 525 27.82 -2.29 -22.73
CA SER A 525 28.96 -3.07 -23.18
C SER A 525 28.52 -4.43 -23.72
N PHE A 526 29.39 -5.02 -24.56
CA PHE A 526 29.16 -6.38 -25.02
C PHE A 526 29.50 -7.39 -23.91
N ALA A 527 28.75 -8.50 -23.86
CA ALA A 527 29.19 -9.70 -23.15
C ALA A 527 30.42 -10.29 -23.85
N LYS A 528 31.23 -11.05 -23.12
CA LYS A 528 32.46 -11.71 -23.67
C LYS A 528 32.20 -12.49 -24.97
N THR A 529 31.01 -12.95 -25.19
CA THR A 529 30.52 -13.58 -26.41
C THR A 529 29.13 -13.00 -26.69
N VAL A 530 28.99 -12.36 -27.84
CA VAL A 530 27.74 -11.82 -28.35
C VAL A 530 27.31 -12.57 -29.59
N LYS A 531 26.02 -12.82 -29.74
CA LYS A 531 25.47 -13.39 -31.00
C LYS A 531 25.00 -12.25 -31.90
N VAL A 532 25.59 -12.08 -33.05
CA VAL A 532 25.11 -11.14 -34.06
C VAL A 532 24.50 -11.93 -35.20
N ASN A 533 23.20 -11.72 -35.49
CA ASN A 533 22.44 -12.47 -36.49
C ASN A 533 22.61 -14.01 -36.36
N GLY A 534 22.60 -14.49 -35.12
CA GLY A 534 22.74 -15.92 -34.80
C GLY A 534 24.20 -16.44 -34.73
N THR A 535 25.20 -15.66 -35.20
CA THR A 535 26.64 -16.04 -35.18
C THR A 535 27.31 -15.53 -33.91
N ALA A 536 27.95 -16.42 -33.15
CA ALA A 536 28.69 -16.06 -31.95
C ALA A 536 30.02 -15.35 -32.35
N MET A 537 30.30 -14.22 -31.75
CA MET A 537 31.43 -13.34 -32.01
C MET A 537 31.99 -12.81 -30.68
N ASN A 538 33.25 -12.42 -30.67
CA ASN A 538 33.76 -11.58 -29.60
C ASN A 538 33.41 -10.09 -29.87
N GLU A 539 33.71 -9.19 -28.91
CA GLU A 539 33.35 -7.78 -29.01
C GLU A 539 33.96 -7.04 -30.21
N ASP A 540 35.24 -7.32 -30.56
CA ASP A 540 35.92 -6.73 -31.71
C ASP A 540 35.27 -7.16 -33.04
N GLU A 541 34.95 -8.44 -33.14
CA GLU A 541 34.28 -9.00 -34.32
C GLU A 541 32.86 -8.45 -34.47
N ALA A 542 32.14 -8.27 -33.35
CA ALA A 542 30.80 -7.74 -33.33
C ALA A 542 30.78 -6.25 -33.75
N GLU A 543 31.73 -5.44 -33.26
CA GLU A 543 31.85 -4.04 -33.66
C GLU A 543 32.20 -3.95 -35.17
N ALA A 544 33.16 -4.72 -35.64
CA ALA A 544 33.53 -4.75 -37.04
C ALA A 544 32.37 -5.19 -37.96
N TYR A 545 31.50 -6.10 -37.48
CA TYR A 545 30.31 -6.55 -38.22
C TYR A 545 29.24 -5.48 -38.31
N LEU A 546 29.00 -4.75 -37.21
CA LEU A 546 27.97 -3.71 -37.13
C LEU A 546 28.31 -2.45 -37.96
N GLY A 547 29.55 -2.23 -38.27
CA GLY A 547 30.04 -1.14 -39.14
C GLY A 547 31.00 -0.22 -38.41
N SER A 548 31.93 0.34 -39.19
CA SER A 548 33.04 1.21 -38.69
C SER A 548 32.73 2.70 -38.76
N ASP A 549 31.69 3.12 -39.46
CA ASP A 549 31.27 4.52 -39.56
C ASP A 549 29.76 4.73 -39.31
N GLU A 550 29.40 6.00 -39.10
CA GLU A 550 28.01 6.36 -38.76
C GLU A 550 26.98 5.90 -39.80
N SER A 551 27.34 5.83 -41.06
CA SER A 551 26.45 5.44 -42.14
C SER A 551 26.14 3.93 -42.13
N GLU A 552 27.02 3.14 -41.51
CA GLU A 552 26.89 1.69 -41.43
C GLU A 552 26.17 1.24 -40.15
N TYR A 553 26.54 1.76 -38.97
CA TYR A 553 26.00 1.27 -37.72
C TYR A 553 24.68 1.92 -37.26
N ARG A 554 24.30 3.11 -37.76
CA ARG A 554 23.05 3.78 -37.42
C ARG A 554 21.84 3.06 -38.03
N GLN A 555 21.28 2.14 -37.26
CA GLN A 555 20.17 1.30 -37.69
C GLN A 555 19.26 0.84 -36.52
N LEU A 556 18.03 0.44 -36.83
CA LEU A 556 17.21 -0.25 -35.87
C LEU A 556 17.72 -1.69 -35.70
N ILE A 557 17.84 -2.12 -34.46
CA ILE A 557 18.27 -3.47 -34.08
C ILE A 557 17.27 -4.09 -33.13
N ARG A 558 17.25 -5.42 -33.07
CA ARG A 558 16.72 -6.17 -31.92
C ARG A 558 17.90 -6.63 -31.09
N TYR A 559 17.83 -6.51 -29.78
CA TYR A 559 18.92 -6.92 -28.92
C TYR A 559 18.41 -7.52 -27.60
N ASN A 560 19.30 -8.30 -26.95
CA ASN A 560 19.10 -8.80 -25.59
C ASN A 560 20.29 -8.45 -24.72
N VAL A 561 20.03 -8.29 -23.44
CA VAL A 561 21.05 -8.11 -22.39
C VAL A 561 20.99 -9.24 -21.36
N ASP A 562 22.10 -9.52 -20.72
CA ASP A 562 22.14 -10.45 -19.57
C ASP A 562 21.75 -9.72 -18.26
N SER A 563 21.80 -10.44 -17.15
CA SER A 563 21.51 -9.92 -15.82
C SER A 563 22.50 -8.83 -15.35
N HIS A 564 23.63 -8.65 -16.04
CA HIS A 564 24.63 -7.61 -15.76
C HIS A 564 24.48 -6.40 -16.69
N GLY A 565 23.45 -6.39 -17.55
CA GLY A 565 23.23 -5.33 -18.53
C GLY A 565 24.18 -5.38 -19.72
N GLN A 566 24.86 -6.51 -19.96
CA GLN A 566 25.74 -6.67 -21.12
C GLN A 566 24.98 -7.28 -22.29
N ILE A 567 25.25 -6.78 -23.50
CA ILE A 567 24.60 -7.28 -24.72
C ILE A 567 25.06 -8.68 -25.05
N THR A 568 24.13 -9.60 -25.12
CA THR A 568 24.36 -11.01 -25.48
C THR A 568 23.88 -11.38 -26.88
N LEU A 569 22.98 -10.57 -27.46
CA LEU A 569 22.44 -10.78 -28.78
C LEU A 569 22.11 -9.45 -29.46
N ILE A 570 22.44 -9.36 -30.75
CA ILE A 570 22.00 -8.30 -31.66
C ILE A 570 21.53 -8.94 -32.97
N ASP A 571 20.35 -8.54 -33.45
CA ASP A 571 19.89 -8.83 -34.81
C ASP A 571 19.79 -7.52 -35.59
N THR A 572 20.41 -7.43 -36.73
CA THR A 572 20.23 -6.36 -37.70
C THR A 572 19.15 -6.74 -38.71
N ALA A 573 18.39 -5.75 -39.23
CA ALA A 573 17.32 -6.02 -40.15
C ALA A 573 17.79 -6.42 -41.56
N ALA A 574 17.30 -7.55 -42.07
CA ALA A 574 17.49 -7.91 -43.49
C ALA A 574 16.53 -7.09 -44.36
N ASP A 575 17.03 -6.54 -45.46
CA ASP A 575 16.18 -5.84 -46.44
C ASP A 575 15.40 -6.86 -47.31
N MET A 576 14.09 -6.90 -47.05
CA MET A 576 13.15 -7.80 -47.72
C MET A 576 12.14 -7.02 -48.62
N THR A 577 12.39 -5.75 -48.88
CA THR A 577 11.47 -4.88 -49.66
C THR A 577 11.27 -5.36 -51.09
N ALA A 578 12.19 -6.14 -51.63
CA ALA A 578 12.13 -6.72 -53.00
C ALA A 578 11.73 -8.20 -53.01
N ALA A 579 11.40 -8.82 -51.91
CA ALA A 579 10.97 -10.21 -51.85
C ALA A 579 9.53 -10.38 -52.34
N ASP A 580 9.26 -11.48 -53.08
CA ASP A 580 7.90 -11.84 -53.46
C ASP A 580 7.02 -12.09 -52.27
N ASP A 581 5.79 -11.59 -52.27
CA ASP A 581 4.78 -11.69 -51.22
C ASP A 581 4.48 -13.15 -50.73
N ASP A 582 4.82 -14.16 -51.53
CA ASP A 582 4.63 -15.58 -51.22
C ASP A 582 5.81 -16.27 -50.54
N ALA A 583 6.91 -15.58 -50.28
CA ALA A 583 8.02 -16.16 -49.51
C ALA A 583 7.56 -16.51 -48.10
N ALA A 584 7.81 -17.75 -47.65
CA ALA A 584 7.49 -18.18 -46.29
C ALA A 584 8.10 -17.21 -45.26
N ILE A 585 7.23 -16.53 -44.50
CA ILE A 585 7.65 -15.57 -43.49
C ILE A 585 8.25 -16.35 -42.34
N ASP A 586 9.57 -16.35 -42.25
CA ASP A 586 10.28 -16.83 -41.03
C ASP A 586 10.17 -15.75 -39.96
N ASN A 587 9.41 -16.02 -38.93
CA ASN A 587 9.16 -15.08 -37.82
C ASN A 587 10.40 -14.78 -36.98
N ASP A 588 11.47 -15.57 -37.12
CA ASP A 588 12.72 -15.35 -36.40
C ASP A 588 13.66 -14.33 -37.05
N VAL A 589 13.49 -14.05 -38.34
CA VAL A 589 14.32 -13.10 -39.07
C VAL A 589 13.79 -11.68 -38.89
N PHE A 590 14.63 -10.81 -38.33
CA PHE A 590 14.35 -9.38 -38.26
C PHE A 590 14.48 -8.76 -39.66
N ARG A 591 13.47 -8.01 -40.11
CA ARG A 591 13.43 -7.58 -41.52
C ARG A 591 12.85 -6.17 -41.71
N ILE A 592 13.35 -5.48 -42.72
CA ILE A 592 12.70 -4.30 -43.32
C ILE A 592 11.64 -4.81 -44.29
N SER A 593 10.38 -4.47 -44.03
CA SER A 593 9.23 -4.93 -44.82
C SER A 593 8.81 -3.92 -45.87
N ASP A 594 8.94 -2.62 -45.59
CA ASP A 594 8.65 -1.54 -46.54
C ASP A 594 9.43 -0.29 -46.18
N SER A 595 9.72 0.57 -47.14
CA SER A 595 10.36 1.86 -46.91
C SER A 595 9.96 2.88 -48.00
N GLY A 596 9.81 4.13 -47.64
CA GLY A 596 9.43 5.15 -48.58
C GLY A 596 9.16 6.51 -48.00
N LYS A 597 8.61 7.37 -48.87
CA LYS A 597 8.13 8.71 -48.51
C LYS A 597 6.69 8.85 -48.94
N ASP A 598 5.74 8.56 -48.05
CA ASP A 598 4.33 8.45 -48.35
C ASP A 598 3.43 9.22 -47.37
N ARG A 599 2.18 9.45 -47.76
CA ARG A 599 1.18 10.11 -46.95
C ARG A 599 0.57 9.16 -45.94
N TYR A 600 0.55 9.57 -44.71
CA TYR A 600 -0.21 8.89 -43.65
C TYR A 600 -1.72 9.13 -43.82
N ARG A 601 -2.51 8.06 -43.71
CA ARG A 601 -3.98 8.04 -43.79
C ARG A 601 -4.56 7.58 -42.47
N LEU A 602 -5.09 8.53 -41.69
CA LEU A 602 -5.70 8.27 -40.40
C LEU A 602 -6.84 7.26 -40.45
N ALA A 603 -7.69 7.34 -41.46
CA ALA A 603 -8.89 6.48 -41.61
C ALA A 603 -8.57 4.98 -41.68
N VAL A 604 -7.38 4.61 -42.13
CA VAL A 604 -6.92 3.23 -42.32
C VAL A 604 -5.63 2.96 -41.55
N ASN A 605 -5.18 3.88 -40.73
CA ASN A 605 -3.94 3.82 -39.92
C ASN A 605 -2.73 3.25 -40.69
N SER A 606 -2.46 3.84 -41.90
CA SER A 606 -1.40 3.33 -42.76
C SER A 606 -0.73 4.41 -43.63
N PHE A 607 0.50 4.12 -44.09
CA PHE A 607 1.19 4.92 -45.08
C PHE A 607 0.71 4.50 -46.50
N ASN A 608 0.07 5.40 -47.17
CA ASN A 608 -0.49 5.27 -48.56
C ASN A 608 -1.37 4.02 -48.78
N GLY A 609 -1.96 3.46 -47.73
CA GLY A 609 -2.79 2.24 -47.79
C GLY A 609 -2.00 0.94 -48.04
N LYS A 610 -0.64 1.00 -47.93
CA LYS A 610 0.25 -0.16 -48.11
C LYS A 610 0.85 -0.68 -46.81
N SER A 611 1.46 0.19 -46.02
CA SER A 611 2.08 -0.18 -44.74
C SER A 611 1.18 0.23 -43.60
N GLY A 612 0.44 -0.74 -43.08
CA GLY A 612 -0.44 -0.58 -41.91
C GLY A 612 0.35 -0.50 -40.59
N ILE A 613 -0.15 0.30 -39.67
CA ILE A 613 0.42 0.42 -38.33
C ILE A 613 -0.44 -0.41 -37.38
N LYS A 614 0.18 -1.41 -36.72
CA LYS A 614 -0.49 -2.22 -35.71
C LYS A 614 -0.86 -1.39 -34.48
N ASP A 615 -1.91 -1.79 -33.78
CA ASP A 615 -2.22 -1.24 -32.48
C ASP A 615 -1.04 -1.51 -31.52
N GLY A 616 -0.58 -0.45 -30.83
CA GLY A 616 0.59 -0.52 -29.97
C GLY A 616 1.95 -0.53 -30.68
N ALA A 617 1.99 -0.32 -32.00
CA ALA A 617 3.25 -0.23 -32.74
C ALA A 617 4.16 0.88 -32.19
N LYS A 618 5.45 0.58 -32.14
CA LYS A 618 6.51 1.53 -31.72
C LYS A 618 7.00 2.30 -32.94
N ILE A 619 6.95 3.61 -32.88
CA ILE A 619 7.41 4.48 -33.96
C ILE A 619 8.61 5.28 -33.44
N PHE A 620 9.80 4.87 -33.91
CA PHE A 620 11.05 5.59 -33.64
C PHE A 620 11.13 6.83 -34.52
N VAL A 621 11.27 7.98 -33.92
CA VAL A 621 11.63 9.22 -34.62
C VAL A 621 13.15 9.38 -34.52
N VAL A 622 13.78 9.55 -35.69
CA VAL A 622 15.24 9.60 -35.79
C VAL A 622 15.61 10.78 -36.67
N PRO A 623 16.60 11.63 -36.30
CA PRO A 623 17.10 12.69 -37.15
C PRO A 623 17.73 12.11 -38.42
N SER A 624 17.64 12.84 -39.52
CA SER A 624 18.34 12.46 -40.76
C SER A 624 19.87 12.46 -40.58
N GLN A 625 20.55 11.58 -41.31
CA GLN A 625 22.03 11.53 -41.31
C GLN A 625 22.62 12.91 -41.65
N GLY A 626 23.63 13.31 -40.90
CA GLY A 626 24.35 14.58 -41.09
C GLY A 626 23.94 15.72 -40.13
N SER A 627 22.96 15.49 -39.24
CA SER A 627 22.61 16.47 -38.20
C SER A 627 23.49 16.42 -36.93
N GLY A 628 24.62 15.72 -36.99
CA GLY A 628 25.58 15.53 -35.89
C GLY A 628 25.31 14.27 -35.06
N THR A 629 26.27 13.88 -34.23
CA THR A 629 26.19 12.75 -33.29
C THR A 629 25.23 13.00 -32.10
N ASP A 630 24.47 14.09 -32.17
CA ASP A 630 23.65 14.56 -31.07
C ASP A 630 22.45 13.63 -30.87
N GLU A 631 22.23 13.24 -29.63
CA GLU A 631 21.05 12.46 -29.15
C GLU A 631 19.74 13.21 -29.33
N TYR A 632 19.82 14.28 -30.02
CA TYR A 632 18.82 15.30 -30.25
C TYR A 632 17.85 14.93 -31.39
N GLY A 633 16.56 15.15 -31.14
CA GLY A 633 15.50 14.88 -32.11
C GLY A 633 15.06 13.43 -32.19
N PHE A 634 15.57 12.56 -31.33
CA PHE A 634 15.03 11.20 -31.17
C PHE A 634 13.78 11.23 -30.30
N ASP A 635 12.79 10.44 -30.66
CA ASP A 635 11.55 10.28 -29.88
C ASP A 635 10.90 8.93 -30.19
N ILE A 636 10.06 8.44 -29.28
CA ILE A 636 9.14 7.34 -29.53
C ILE A 636 7.72 7.90 -29.52
N ILE A 637 7.02 7.69 -30.59
CA ILE A 637 5.65 8.18 -30.73
C ILE A 637 4.68 7.05 -31.04
N SER A 638 3.41 7.28 -30.82
CA SER A 638 2.31 6.43 -31.28
C SER A 638 1.72 6.97 -32.60
N SER A 639 0.94 6.14 -33.29
CA SER A 639 0.25 6.56 -34.51
C SER A 639 -0.69 7.76 -34.30
N SER A 640 -1.18 7.96 -33.07
CA SER A 640 -1.99 9.14 -32.71
C SER A 640 -1.27 10.48 -32.84
N SER A 641 0.06 10.48 -32.87
CA SER A 641 0.90 11.66 -33.06
C SER A 641 1.05 12.03 -34.55
N LEU A 642 0.60 11.17 -35.46
CA LEU A 642 0.69 11.39 -36.90
C LEU A 642 -0.52 12.22 -37.39
N SER A 643 -0.23 13.18 -38.24
CA SER A 643 -1.26 14.03 -38.85
C SER A 643 -1.79 13.42 -40.15
N ASP A 644 -3.11 13.35 -40.29
CA ASP A 644 -3.75 12.86 -41.53
C ASP A 644 -3.28 13.63 -42.75
N ASN A 645 -3.10 12.91 -43.84
CA ASN A 645 -2.74 13.44 -45.16
C ASN A 645 -1.35 14.13 -45.21
N THR A 646 -0.52 13.90 -44.19
CA THR A 646 0.86 14.41 -44.08
C THR A 646 1.83 13.38 -44.60
N THR A 647 2.87 13.84 -45.32
CA THR A 647 3.89 12.98 -45.90
C THR A 647 5.02 12.78 -44.93
N TYR A 648 5.37 11.52 -44.65
CA TYR A 648 6.47 11.12 -43.82
C TYR A 648 7.46 10.24 -44.57
N THR A 649 8.75 10.34 -44.23
CA THR A 649 9.77 9.37 -44.65
C THR A 649 9.86 8.29 -43.60
N TYR A 650 9.61 7.04 -43.96
CA TYR A 650 9.49 5.94 -43.04
C TYR A 650 10.21 4.67 -43.50
N THR A 651 10.54 3.82 -42.56
CA THR A 651 10.91 2.42 -42.74
C THR A 651 10.05 1.57 -41.82
N ALA A 652 9.38 0.56 -42.34
CA ALA A 652 8.51 -0.37 -41.64
C ALA A 652 9.23 -1.70 -41.42
N TYR A 653 9.13 -2.27 -40.23
CA TYR A 653 9.79 -3.51 -39.85
C TYR A 653 8.78 -4.56 -39.41
N ASP A 654 9.13 -5.82 -39.62
CA ASP A 654 8.38 -7.00 -39.13
C ASP A 654 6.88 -6.94 -39.47
N SER A 655 6.53 -6.67 -40.74
CA SER A 655 5.14 -6.75 -41.20
C SER A 655 4.59 -8.18 -41.11
N ASP A 656 3.35 -8.25 -40.73
CA ASP A 656 2.57 -9.50 -40.79
C ASP A 656 2.03 -9.76 -42.21
N LYS A 657 1.26 -10.85 -42.36
CA LYS A 657 0.65 -11.28 -43.62
C LYS A 657 -0.38 -10.30 -44.21
N VAL A 658 -0.85 -9.34 -43.40
CA VAL A 658 -1.77 -8.29 -43.86
C VAL A 658 -1.08 -6.94 -43.98
N HIS A 659 0.24 -6.94 -44.11
CA HIS A 659 1.14 -5.77 -44.26
C HIS A 659 1.04 -4.75 -43.13
N CYS A 660 0.76 -5.20 -41.90
CA CYS A 660 0.78 -4.35 -40.72
C CYS A 660 2.07 -4.57 -39.94
N SER A 661 2.82 -3.49 -39.70
CA SER A 661 4.10 -3.52 -38.99
C SER A 661 3.95 -3.11 -37.51
N SER A 662 4.75 -3.77 -36.67
CA SER A 662 4.80 -3.48 -35.24
C SER A 662 5.82 -2.41 -34.88
N VAL A 663 6.77 -2.12 -35.76
CA VAL A 663 7.80 -1.09 -35.53
C VAL A 663 8.04 -0.28 -36.80
N PHE A 664 8.20 1.03 -36.60
CA PHE A 664 8.56 1.97 -37.67
C PHE A 664 9.73 2.85 -37.22
N VAL A 665 10.51 3.28 -38.19
CA VAL A 665 11.46 4.40 -38.05
C VAL A 665 10.98 5.54 -38.96
N LEU A 666 10.77 6.73 -38.38
CA LEU A 666 10.48 7.95 -39.14
C LEU A 666 11.71 8.85 -39.10
N THR A 667 12.12 9.34 -40.25
CA THR A 667 13.18 10.36 -40.34
C THR A 667 12.57 11.73 -40.53
N ASP A 668 13.18 12.76 -39.92
CA ASP A 668 12.77 14.18 -40.03
C ASP A 668 11.35 14.48 -39.51
N PHE A 669 10.82 13.68 -38.57
CA PHE A 669 9.54 13.95 -37.92
C PHE A 669 9.65 15.20 -37.04
N GLN A 670 8.69 16.11 -37.21
CA GLN A 670 8.60 17.30 -36.36
C GLN A 670 7.33 17.26 -35.53
N ARG A 671 7.50 17.15 -34.22
CA ARG A 671 6.38 17.24 -33.27
C ARG A 671 5.98 18.70 -33.09
N THR A 672 4.73 19.03 -33.39
CA THR A 672 4.18 20.34 -33.10
C THR A 672 3.20 20.24 -31.94
N TYR A 673 3.59 20.76 -30.77
CA TYR A 673 2.67 21.02 -29.68
C TYR A 673 1.99 22.37 -29.95
N ASN A 674 0.74 22.33 -30.37
CA ASN A 674 -0.02 23.56 -30.69
C ASN A 674 -0.82 24.02 -29.46
N ASN A 675 -0.27 24.94 -28.66
CA ASN A 675 -0.99 25.63 -27.58
C ASN A 675 -1.75 24.72 -26.62
N ASP A 676 -1.19 23.55 -26.31
CA ASP A 676 -1.78 22.58 -25.38
C ASP A 676 -1.63 23.03 -23.92
N LEU A 677 -2.46 22.44 -23.05
CA LEU A 677 -2.45 22.76 -21.62
C LEU A 677 -1.56 21.80 -20.86
N LEU A 678 -0.76 22.35 -19.97
CA LEU A 678 0.07 21.63 -19.02
C LEU A 678 -0.23 22.15 -17.62
N ILE A 679 -0.43 21.28 -16.66
CA ILE A 679 -0.42 21.63 -15.23
C ILE A 679 0.97 21.34 -14.65
N VAL A 680 1.48 22.26 -13.84
CA VAL A 680 2.80 22.12 -13.20
C VAL A 680 2.69 21.22 -11.98
N PHE A 681 3.51 20.19 -11.91
CA PHE A 681 3.72 19.38 -10.70
C PHE A 681 4.92 19.89 -9.90
N ARG A 682 6.03 20.07 -10.60
CA ARG A 682 7.28 20.59 -10.04
C ARG A 682 7.94 21.56 -11.03
N ASN A 683 8.41 22.64 -10.53
CA ASN A 683 9.31 23.52 -11.23
C ASN A 683 10.76 23.20 -10.82
N LEU A 684 11.73 23.68 -11.58
CA LEU A 684 13.17 23.58 -11.28
C LEU A 684 13.69 22.14 -11.12
N VAL A 685 13.10 21.21 -11.84
CA VAL A 685 13.66 19.85 -11.92
C VAL A 685 14.92 19.90 -12.80
N ARG A 686 15.99 19.27 -12.34
CA ARG A 686 17.20 19.12 -13.19
C ARG A 686 16.91 18.01 -14.21
N THR A 687 16.99 18.38 -15.47
CA THR A 687 16.83 17.45 -16.59
C THR A 687 17.93 17.69 -17.62
N LEU A 688 18.09 16.81 -18.55
CA LEU A 688 19.02 17.00 -19.64
C LEU A 688 18.32 17.66 -20.82
N ASN A 689 18.97 18.66 -21.42
CA ASN A 689 18.52 19.17 -22.71
C ASN A 689 18.99 18.25 -23.84
N SER A 690 18.64 18.61 -25.06
CA SER A 690 19.07 17.92 -26.26
C SER A 690 20.56 17.76 -26.45
N ASP A 691 21.34 18.66 -25.89
CA ASP A 691 22.81 18.66 -26.00
C ASP A 691 23.45 17.85 -24.85
N GLY A 692 22.63 17.13 -24.03
CA GLY A 692 23.09 16.38 -22.88
C GLY A 692 23.53 17.24 -21.69
N MET A 693 23.27 18.56 -21.71
CA MET A 693 23.59 19.45 -20.61
C MET A 693 22.49 19.46 -19.57
N ALA A 694 22.86 19.48 -18.29
CA ALA A 694 21.94 19.58 -17.20
C ALA A 694 21.32 20.98 -17.12
N VAL A 695 20.03 21.09 -17.39
CA VAL A 695 19.24 22.32 -17.39
C VAL A 695 18.07 22.22 -16.42
N ASN A 696 17.47 23.35 -16.08
CA ASN A 696 16.22 23.36 -15.35
C ASN A 696 15.07 22.96 -16.29
N GLY A 697 14.09 22.27 -15.75
CA GLY A 697 12.92 21.84 -16.49
C GLY A 697 11.67 21.92 -15.62
N VAL A 698 10.54 21.62 -16.24
CA VAL A 698 9.22 21.57 -15.62
C VAL A 698 8.69 20.16 -15.75
N VAL A 699 8.26 19.58 -14.65
CA VAL A 699 7.45 18.36 -14.63
C VAL A 699 5.99 18.77 -14.56
N GLY A 700 5.19 18.22 -15.41
CA GLY A 700 3.78 18.52 -15.41
C GLY A 700 2.96 17.38 -16.00
N TRP A 701 1.63 17.56 -15.99
CA TRP A 701 0.68 16.64 -16.57
C TRP A 701 0.11 17.17 -17.88
N TYR A 702 0.18 16.35 -18.90
CA TYR A 702 -0.27 16.63 -20.25
C TYR A 702 -0.96 15.42 -20.87
N ASN A 703 -2.20 15.59 -21.30
CA ASN A 703 -3.01 14.55 -21.96
C ASN A 703 -2.98 13.18 -21.22
N GLY A 704 -3.16 13.21 -19.90
CA GLY A 704 -3.18 11.99 -19.09
C GLY A 704 -1.80 11.40 -18.75
N ASN A 705 -0.70 12.07 -19.13
CA ASN A 705 0.65 11.59 -18.87
C ASN A 705 1.48 12.64 -18.14
N ARG A 706 2.33 12.16 -17.23
CA ARG A 706 3.39 12.99 -16.66
C ARG A 706 4.48 13.18 -17.68
N ILE A 707 4.87 14.43 -17.92
CA ILE A 707 5.96 14.77 -18.84
C ILE A 707 6.97 15.68 -18.16
N THR A 708 8.24 15.57 -18.53
CA THR A 708 9.30 16.49 -18.12
C THR A 708 9.77 17.26 -19.36
N LEU A 709 9.72 18.58 -19.28
CA LEU A 709 10.13 19.46 -20.37
C LEU A 709 11.35 20.27 -19.95
N PRO A 710 12.48 20.16 -20.66
CA PRO A 710 13.60 21.08 -20.48
C PRO A 710 13.17 22.52 -20.77
N ALA A 711 13.70 23.48 -20.02
CA ALA A 711 13.35 24.90 -20.17
C ALA A 711 14.60 25.78 -20.03
N GLU A 712 15.36 25.93 -21.11
CA GLU A 712 16.59 26.71 -21.12
C GLU A 712 16.35 28.21 -21.26
N LEU A 713 15.52 28.61 -22.20
CA LEU A 713 15.17 30.01 -22.50
C LEU A 713 13.73 30.09 -22.96
N ILE A 714 12.88 30.71 -22.17
CA ILE A 714 11.50 30.97 -22.53
C ILE A 714 11.44 32.34 -23.23
N ALA A 715 11.64 32.34 -24.55
CA ALA A 715 11.56 33.57 -25.34
C ALA A 715 10.10 34.00 -25.56
N GLU A 716 9.84 35.28 -25.48
CA GLU A 716 8.54 35.91 -25.76
C GLU A 716 7.35 35.44 -24.93
N SER A 717 7.60 34.97 -23.69
CA SER A 717 6.57 34.49 -22.78
C SER A 717 6.17 35.54 -21.73
N ALA A 718 4.95 35.44 -21.22
CA ALA A 718 4.51 36.17 -20.04
C ALA A 718 5.24 35.76 -18.75
N VAL A 719 5.83 34.56 -18.76
CA VAL A 719 6.68 34.00 -17.71
C VAL A 719 8.11 34.02 -18.21
N LYS A 720 8.99 34.72 -17.53
CA LYS A 720 10.38 34.97 -17.97
C LYS A 720 11.33 33.85 -17.55
N SER A 721 10.98 33.08 -16.52
CA SER A 721 11.77 31.99 -15.97
C SER A 721 10.86 30.89 -15.43
N VAL A 722 11.31 29.64 -15.49
CA VAL A 722 10.64 28.51 -14.83
C VAL A 722 10.53 28.64 -13.32
N ASP A 723 11.36 29.48 -12.70
CA ASP A 723 11.31 29.78 -11.26
C ASP A 723 10.02 30.51 -10.85
N GLU A 724 9.35 31.14 -11.80
CA GLU A 724 8.08 31.86 -11.58
C GLU A 724 6.85 30.93 -11.59
N LEU A 725 7.03 29.68 -12.00
CA LEU A 725 5.97 28.69 -12.04
C LEU A 725 5.83 28.02 -10.68
N LYS A 726 4.58 27.76 -10.28
CA LYS A 726 4.26 27.08 -9.03
C LYS A 726 3.52 25.79 -9.32
N PRO A 727 3.66 24.78 -8.48
CA PRO A 727 2.78 23.62 -8.53
C PRO A 727 1.31 24.05 -8.54
N GLY A 728 0.50 23.41 -9.37
CA GLY A 728 -0.89 23.78 -9.60
C GLY A 728 -1.12 24.86 -10.66
N ASP A 729 -0.08 25.57 -11.15
CA ASP A 729 -0.21 26.48 -12.28
C ASP A 729 -0.56 25.72 -13.56
N ILE A 730 -1.46 26.27 -14.36
CA ILE A 730 -1.83 25.75 -15.67
C ILE A 730 -1.42 26.75 -16.73
N PHE A 731 -0.77 26.28 -17.78
CA PHE A 731 -0.35 27.12 -18.88
C PHE A 731 -0.48 26.44 -20.24
N ARG A 732 -0.63 27.26 -21.27
CA ARG A 732 -0.44 26.83 -22.65
C ARG A 732 1.04 26.89 -22.99
N PHE A 733 1.52 25.94 -23.77
CA PHE A 733 2.93 25.84 -24.10
C PHE A 733 3.14 25.45 -25.57
N THR A 734 4.29 25.85 -26.08
CA THR A 734 4.89 25.31 -27.29
C THR A 734 6.28 24.84 -26.99
N VAL A 735 6.72 23.80 -27.66
CA VAL A 735 8.11 23.32 -27.58
C VAL A 735 8.87 23.66 -28.84
N SER A 736 10.14 23.91 -28.67
CA SER A 736 11.07 24.08 -29.78
C SER A 736 11.27 22.74 -30.51
N LYS A 737 11.96 22.77 -31.65
CA LYS A 737 12.38 21.54 -32.34
C LYS A 737 13.15 20.57 -31.43
N ASN A 738 13.68 21.08 -30.37
CA ASN A 738 14.52 20.46 -29.36
C ASN A 738 13.71 19.89 -28.18
N SER A 739 12.41 19.80 -28.29
CA SER A 739 11.50 19.38 -27.20
C SER A 739 11.66 20.17 -25.90
N SER A 740 12.36 21.32 -25.96
CA SER A 740 12.44 22.27 -24.83
C SER A 740 11.30 23.28 -24.88
N LEU A 741 10.84 23.74 -23.74
CA LEU A 741 9.83 24.79 -23.65
C LEU A 741 10.30 26.06 -24.38
N GLU A 742 9.57 26.45 -25.41
CA GLU A 742 9.88 27.64 -26.21
C GLU A 742 9.02 28.84 -25.80
N LYS A 743 7.72 28.62 -25.65
CA LYS A 743 6.76 29.64 -25.24
C LYS A 743 5.79 29.07 -24.24
N ILE A 744 5.48 29.86 -23.21
CA ILE A 744 4.45 29.54 -22.24
C ILE A 744 3.56 30.75 -22.00
N SER A 745 2.27 30.52 -21.87
CA SER A 745 1.28 31.50 -21.49
C SER A 745 0.52 30.99 -20.30
N ARG A 746 0.70 31.59 -19.14
CA ARG A 746 0.00 31.24 -17.93
C ARG A 746 -1.49 31.45 -18.12
N ILE A 747 -2.30 30.42 -17.88
CA ILE A 747 -3.74 30.42 -17.97
C ILE A 747 -4.37 30.51 -16.61
N TYR A 748 -3.83 29.79 -15.65
CA TYR A 748 -4.35 29.70 -14.31
C TYR A 748 -3.22 29.68 -13.29
N THR A 749 -3.41 30.39 -12.20
CA THR A 749 -2.60 30.30 -10.98
C THR A 749 -3.55 30.01 -9.84
N GLN A 750 -3.21 29.09 -8.98
CA GLN A 750 -4.02 28.70 -7.83
C GLN A 750 -4.51 29.93 -7.04
N GLY A 751 -5.81 29.97 -6.71
CA GLY A 751 -6.45 31.08 -6.00
C GLY A 751 -6.83 32.27 -6.91
N THR A 752 -6.59 32.20 -8.21
CA THR A 752 -7.00 33.25 -9.16
C THR A 752 -8.40 32.98 -9.69
N PRO A 753 -9.34 33.92 -9.58
CA PRO A 753 -10.74 33.72 -9.98
C PRO A 753 -10.93 33.85 -11.50
N TYR A 754 -10.53 32.88 -12.27
CA TYR A 754 -10.94 32.80 -13.68
C TYR A 754 -12.11 31.83 -13.82
N SER A 755 -13.15 32.25 -14.64
CA SER A 755 -14.22 31.31 -14.99
C SER A 755 -14.12 30.83 -16.42
N VAL A 756 -13.87 31.74 -17.36
CA VAL A 756 -13.76 31.43 -18.78
C VAL A 756 -12.65 32.24 -19.40
N ILE A 757 -11.73 31.60 -20.09
CA ILE A 757 -10.72 32.22 -20.93
C ILE A 757 -10.85 31.68 -22.34
N GLY A 758 -11.08 32.59 -23.30
CA GLY A 758 -11.33 32.23 -24.69
C GLY A 758 -12.79 31.79 -24.90
N ASP A 759 -13.07 31.34 -26.11
CA ASP A 759 -14.42 30.97 -26.55
C ASP A 759 -14.65 29.48 -26.35
N VAL A 760 -15.53 29.10 -25.41
CA VAL A 760 -15.90 27.70 -25.13
C VAL A 760 -16.64 27.02 -26.30
N TRP A 761 -17.16 27.80 -27.24
CA TRP A 761 -17.78 27.29 -28.46
C TRP A 761 -16.76 27.06 -29.58
N SER A 762 -15.56 27.54 -29.41
CA SER A 762 -14.44 27.28 -30.33
C SER A 762 -13.61 26.08 -29.86
N SER A 763 -12.50 25.80 -30.54
CA SER A 763 -11.63 24.64 -30.23
C SER A 763 -10.71 24.84 -29.01
N SER A 764 -10.73 26.00 -28.33
CA SER A 764 -9.64 26.36 -27.40
C SER A 764 -10.08 27.23 -26.19
N GLY A 765 -11.18 26.89 -25.54
CA GLY A 765 -11.62 27.55 -24.29
C GLY A 765 -10.94 26.95 -23.05
N PHE A 766 -11.04 27.68 -21.93
CA PHE A 766 -10.63 27.24 -20.61
C PHE A 766 -11.67 27.67 -19.57
N VAL A 767 -11.96 26.83 -18.61
CA VAL A 767 -13.00 27.03 -17.60
C VAL A 767 -12.46 26.72 -16.21
N THR A 768 -12.80 27.56 -15.24
CA THR A 768 -12.69 27.23 -13.81
C THR A 768 -14.06 27.37 -13.14
N GLY A 769 -14.34 26.50 -12.19
CA GLY A 769 -15.62 26.53 -11.49
C GLY A 769 -15.77 25.40 -10.48
N THR A 770 -16.94 25.39 -9.85
CA THR A 770 -17.34 24.35 -8.89
C THR A 770 -18.28 23.35 -9.56
N VAL A 771 -18.03 22.09 -9.39
CA VAL A 771 -18.94 21.02 -9.79
C VAL A 771 -20.20 21.09 -8.93
N LYS A 772 -21.34 21.31 -9.56
CA LYS A 772 -22.64 21.31 -8.89
C LYS A 772 -23.36 19.98 -9.01
N HIS A 773 -23.09 19.26 -10.08
CA HIS A 773 -23.61 17.93 -10.26
C HIS A 773 -22.78 17.20 -11.32
N ALA A 774 -22.32 16.01 -10.99
CA ALA A 774 -21.60 15.11 -11.88
C ALA A 774 -22.48 13.91 -12.25
N ASP A 775 -23.00 13.90 -13.47
CA ASP A 775 -23.76 12.78 -14.03
C ASP A 775 -22.80 11.94 -14.91
N ILE A 776 -21.98 11.14 -14.24
CA ILE A 776 -20.93 10.36 -14.90
C ILE A 776 -21.51 9.29 -15.81
N GLU A 777 -22.63 8.69 -15.43
CA GLU A 777 -23.31 7.65 -16.24
C GLU A 777 -23.75 8.17 -17.61
N ASN A 778 -24.23 9.42 -17.67
CA ASN A 778 -24.64 10.08 -18.91
C ASN A 778 -23.52 10.94 -19.52
N GLY A 779 -22.31 10.92 -18.96
CA GLY A 779 -21.15 11.65 -19.45
C GLY A 779 -21.34 13.17 -19.42
N LYS A 780 -21.96 13.73 -18.39
CA LYS A 780 -22.25 15.17 -18.26
C LYS A 780 -21.84 15.68 -16.88
N ILE A 781 -21.48 16.95 -16.84
CA ILE A 781 -21.16 17.65 -15.62
C ILE A 781 -21.73 19.08 -15.64
N LEU A 782 -22.34 19.50 -14.54
CA LEU A 782 -22.83 20.86 -14.35
C LEU A 782 -21.78 21.63 -13.57
N VAL A 783 -21.23 22.66 -14.18
CA VAL A 783 -20.20 23.53 -13.57
C VAL A 783 -20.75 24.91 -13.33
N GLN A 784 -20.61 25.41 -12.09
CA GLN A 784 -20.84 26.79 -11.73
C GLN A 784 -19.56 27.59 -11.86
N TYR A 785 -19.58 28.64 -12.67
CA TYR A 785 -18.40 29.48 -12.88
C TYR A 785 -18.01 30.25 -11.65
N THR A 786 -16.72 30.38 -11.42
CA THR A 786 -16.15 31.07 -10.25
C THR A 786 -16.47 32.57 -10.23
N ASP A 787 -16.45 33.26 -11.38
CA ASP A 787 -16.64 34.74 -11.47
C ASP A 787 -18.11 35.17 -11.53
N SER A 788 -18.94 34.45 -12.25
CA SER A 788 -20.32 34.88 -12.54
C SER A 788 -21.39 34.11 -11.77
N GLY A 789 -21.04 32.97 -11.15
CA GLY A 789 -22.01 32.06 -10.55
C GLY A 789 -22.96 31.38 -11.53
N SER A 790 -22.79 31.61 -12.84
CA SER A 790 -23.58 30.96 -13.87
C SER A 790 -23.27 29.46 -13.96
N CYS A 791 -24.29 28.64 -14.23
CA CYS A 791 -24.13 27.20 -14.34
C CYS A 791 -24.26 26.77 -15.81
N ILE A 792 -23.31 25.94 -16.27
CA ILE A 792 -23.33 25.39 -17.63
C ILE A 792 -23.05 23.88 -17.59
N VAL A 793 -23.74 23.14 -18.45
CA VAL A 793 -23.53 21.68 -18.62
C VAL A 793 -22.48 21.43 -19.70
N TYR A 794 -21.47 20.62 -19.38
CA TYR A 794 -20.44 20.17 -20.30
C TYR A 794 -20.49 18.67 -20.51
N SER A 795 -20.04 18.22 -21.67
CA SER A 795 -19.85 16.79 -21.97
C SER A 795 -18.48 16.30 -21.53
N LEU A 796 -18.47 15.13 -20.88
CA LEU A 796 -17.25 14.38 -20.49
C LEU A 796 -16.80 13.39 -21.59
N ASN A 797 -17.52 13.28 -22.70
CA ASN A 797 -17.20 12.32 -23.76
C ASN A 797 -15.78 12.54 -24.32
N GLY A 798 -14.96 11.49 -24.24
CA GLY A 798 -13.57 11.52 -24.68
C GLY A 798 -12.55 11.82 -23.56
N ILE A 799 -13.02 11.99 -22.33
CA ILE A 799 -12.14 12.04 -21.14
C ILE A 799 -12.02 10.64 -20.55
N SER A 800 -10.81 10.15 -20.41
CA SER A 800 -10.51 8.84 -19.81
C SER A 800 -9.88 8.96 -18.41
N SER A 801 -9.29 10.11 -18.11
CA SER A 801 -8.61 10.36 -16.84
C SER A 801 -8.74 11.80 -16.42
N VAL A 802 -8.63 12.07 -15.13
CA VAL A 802 -8.60 13.40 -14.52
C VAL A 802 -7.33 13.55 -13.68
N GLY A 803 -6.80 14.76 -13.59
CA GLY A 803 -5.73 15.10 -12.66
C GLY A 803 -6.33 15.63 -11.37
N ILE A 804 -5.83 15.17 -10.24
CA ILE A 804 -6.27 15.61 -8.93
C ILE A 804 -5.09 16.30 -8.25
N TYR A 805 -5.28 17.55 -7.86
CA TYR A 805 -4.31 18.34 -7.11
C TYR A 805 -4.85 18.65 -5.72
N GLU A 806 -4.21 18.11 -4.70
CA GLU A 806 -4.48 18.40 -3.29
C GLU A 806 -3.60 19.58 -2.88
N ALA A 807 -4.22 20.76 -2.70
CA ALA A 807 -3.46 21.99 -2.53
C ALA A 807 -2.76 22.09 -1.17
N ASP A 808 -3.38 21.56 -0.11
CA ASP A 808 -2.81 21.56 1.24
C ASP A 808 -1.52 20.75 1.34
N ASP A 809 -1.49 19.61 0.68
CA ASP A 809 -0.34 18.71 0.69
C ASP A 809 0.61 18.91 -0.49
N ASN A 810 0.22 19.77 -1.45
CA ASN A 810 0.94 19.98 -2.69
C ASN A 810 1.23 18.68 -3.45
N THR A 811 0.26 17.76 -3.44
CA THR A 811 0.36 16.45 -4.08
C THR A 811 -0.53 16.36 -5.31
N PHE A 812 -0.08 15.55 -6.26
CA PHE A 812 -0.81 15.20 -7.47
C PHE A 812 -1.07 13.72 -7.55
N SER A 813 -2.29 13.37 -7.98
CA SER A 813 -2.67 12.01 -8.29
C SER A 813 -3.45 11.93 -9.59
N TYR A 814 -3.55 10.72 -10.12
CA TYR A 814 -4.39 10.41 -11.27
C TYR A 814 -5.70 9.84 -10.77
N GLY A 815 -6.79 10.32 -11.35
CA GLY A 815 -8.13 9.83 -11.09
C GLY A 815 -8.87 9.43 -12.36
N THR A 816 -10.02 8.87 -12.15
CA THR A 816 -11.01 8.53 -13.18
C THR A 816 -12.16 9.53 -13.15
N LEU A 817 -13.10 9.41 -14.06
CA LEU A 817 -14.32 10.24 -14.02
C LEU A 817 -15.13 10.01 -12.75
N ALA A 818 -15.03 8.84 -12.13
CA ALA A 818 -15.72 8.51 -10.87
C ALA A 818 -15.19 9.31 -9.66
N ASP A 819 -14.01 9.90 -9.78
CA ASP A 819 -13.40 10.71 -8.72
C ASP A 819 -13.90 12.16 -8.72
N ILE A 820 -14.72 12.56 -9.71
CA ILE A 820 -15.34 13.88 -9.78
C ILE A 820 -16.56 13.90 -8.85
N ASN A 821 -16.51 14.73 -7.82
CA ASN A 821 -17.59 14.85 -6.84
C ASN A 821 -18.30 16.21 -6.93
N ASP A 822 -19.54 16.23 -6.49
CA ASP A 822 -20.28 17.48 -6.29
C ASP A 822 -19.53 18.32 -5.23
N GLY A 823 -19.22 19.57 -5.58
CA GLY A 823 -18.42 20.46 -4.72
C GLY A 823 -16.97 20.63 -5.15
N ASP A 824 -16.40 19.72 -5.92
CA ASP A 824 -15.01 19.82 -6.40
C ASP A 824 -14.79 21.14 -7.16
N GLN A 825 -13.65 21.78 -6.91
CA GLN A 825 -13.16 22.85 -7.75
C GLN A 825 -12.48 22.26 -8.98
N ILE A 826 -12.80 22.74 -10.16
CA ILE A 826 -12.16 22.26 -11.38
C ILE A 826 -11.52 23.36 -12.19
N ALA A 827 -10.47 22.99 -12.91
CA ALA A 827 -9.86 23.75 -13.97
C ALA A 827 -9.77 22.86 -15.23
N ALA A 828 -10.32 23.30 -16.34
CA ALA A 828 -10.50 22.43 -17.50
C ALA A 828 -10.28 23.15 -18.82
N GLY A 829 -9.61 22.49 -19.76
CA GLY A 829 -9.61 22.86 -21.17
C GLY A 829 -10.91 22.40 -21.84
N VAL A 830 -11.56 23.28 -22.57
CA VAL A 830 -12.84 23.00 -23.26
C VAL A 830 -12.77 23.33 -24.74
N GLY A 831 -13.55 22.64 -25.53
CA GLY A 831 -13.78 22.94 -26.92
C GLY A 831 -15.15 22.43 -27.38
N TYR A 832 -15.92 23.27 -28.05
CA TYR A 832 -17.27 22.91 -28.49
C TYR A 832 -18.14 22.31 -27.37
N MET A 833 -18.10 22.88 -26.16
CA MET A 833 -18.82 22.45 -24.96
C MET A 833 -18.47 21.04 -24.50
N LYS A 834 -17.29 20.54 -24.85
CA LYS A 834 -16.72 19.28 -24.38
C LYS A 834 -15.42 19.56 -23.64
N PHE A 835 -15.20 18.86 -22.56
CA PHE A 835 -13.91 18.88 -21.92
C PHE A 835 -12.85 18.15 -22.76
N LYS A 836 -11.65 18.69 -22.78
CA LYS A 836 -10.47 18.07 -23.38
C LYS A 836 -9.56 17.47 -22.30
N ASN A 837 -9.49 18.13 -21.17
CA ASN A 837 -8.80 17.68 -19.96
C ASN A 837 -9.46 18.34 -18.76
N ILE A 838 -9.42 17.69 -17.62
CA ILE A 838 -9.99 18.16 -16.35
C ILE A 838 -8.94 17.98 -15.27
N PHE A 839 -8.80 19.04 -14.47
CA PHE A 839 -8.02 19.04 -13.25
C PHE A 839 -8.96 19.34 -12.08
N ILE A 840 -9.00 18.47 -11.11
CA ILE A 840 -9.70 18.69 -9.85
C ILE A 840 -8.70 19.35 -8.89
N ILE A 841 -9.14 20.39 -8.22
CA ILE A 841 -8.35 21.12 -7.23
C ILE A 841 -9.09 20.99 -5.91
N ARG A 842 -8.46 20.41 -4.93
CA ARG A 842 -8.98 20.24 -3.56
C ARG A 842 -8.08 20.98 -2.59
N ASP A 843 -8.70 21.58 -1.58
CA ASP A 843 -7.99 22.30 -0.49
C ASP A 843 -7.50 21.32 0.56
#